data_540b766175a82efbbb7942a432eb995f
#
_entry.id   540b766175a82efbbb7942a432eb995f
#
_cell.length_a   1.000
_cell.length_b   1.000
_cell.length_c   1.000
_cell.angle_alpha   90.00
_cell.angle_beta   90.00
_cell.angle_gamma   90.00
#
_symmetry.space_group_name_H-M   'P 1'
#
loop_
_entity.id
_entity.type
_entity.pdbx_description
1 polymer ?
#
loop_
_entity_poly.entity_id
_entity_poly.type
_entity_poly.pdbx_seq_one_letter_code
_entity_poly.pdbx_strand_id
1 'polypeptide(L)'
;MRRFCALISRTTKRSSDEINFLTRKSVALSASSAQTTSSETTKRSFSTNTPAVDENLVPVFVDGREVHVQKGVTVLQACEHAGVHVPRFCYHPRLSIAGNCRMCLVEVEKSPKPVASCAMPVMPNMNIKTTTDLVKKAREGVMEFLLINHPLDCPICDQGGECELQDQSMIFGSDRSRFTEGKRAVEDKELGPLVKTVMTRCIHCTRCVRFATEVAGVQELGVTGRGGQAEIGTYVSKLLSSELSGNVIDLCPVGALTSKPFAFTARSWELKPTETIDVLDGLGSSIRVDSKGTEVMRITPRLHEGVNEEWISDKARFSYDGLKRQRLDAPYAKNPKTNKLEKVTWETALEIVGEQLSKADPRNLRAVAGKLADCESIVALKDVMTSLGCVNFEVEGVNADAVNVDSRSNYIMNSNIVGVEDADVVLMVGADVRLEAPVLNARLRRANVAGGVKMATLGHHGDLTYPVENLGTEASIINDLLSGKHAFSETLKNAKNPCVIVGSAVLNRPDCAQLLKSLHQLSDQFGVVTNDWNGFNVLQASGGTTGALDLGFVSSKNKHISENDGLKVVYNLGSETISSYDSEPGKKFVIYQGHHGDVGAAGADVVLPGAAYTEKDATYVNTEGRAQRALACVAPPGLARADWKILRAVSEFAMVPLKYNTIEQCRERLAEVSPTFNAIDEVEPSLWLNGASYAHLAGGTPNVAAKGGAGKKTSGATVFASEPLTTNVENFYMTDAITRASATMARCSKAKATGSAF
;
A
#
# COMPACT_ATOMS: atom_id res chain seq x y z
N MET A 1 -37.22 11.67 33.96
CA MET A 1 -36.52 12.65 33.16
C MET A 1 -35.70 13.70 33.93
N ARG A 2 -35.91 13.96 35.24
CA ARG A 2 -35.08 14.94 35.99
C ARG A 2 -33.82 14.39 36.70
N ARG A 3 -33.52 13.10 36.59
CA ARG A 3 -32.30 12.51 37.15
C ARG A 3 -31.21 12.16 36.13
N PHE A 4 -31.45 12.35 34.85
CA PHE A 4 -30.49 12.10 33.76
C PHE A 4 -29.64 13.33 33.39
N CYS A 5 -30.12 14.52 33.64
CA CYS A 5 -29.37 15.78 33.36
C CYS A 5 -28.29 16.12 34.39
N ALA A 6 -28.29 15.50 35.56
CA ALA A 6 -27.30 15.79 36.61
C ALA A 6 -26.00 14.95 36.51
N LEU A 7 -25.98 13.91 35.66
CA LEU A 7 -24.77 13.09 35.45
C LEU A 7 -23.88 13.63 34.32
N ILE A 8 -24.43 14.35 33.36
CA ILE A 8 -23.67 14.88 32.21
C ILE A 8 -22.87 16.14 32.58
N SER A 9 -23.29 16.88 33.62
CA SER A 9 -22.57 18.11 34.05
C SER A 9 -21.35 17.84 34.96
N ARG A 10 -21.15 16.58 35.40
CA ARG A 10 -19.97 16.20 36.23
C ARG A 10 -18.81 15.57 35.46
N THR A 11 -19.04 15.12 34.24
CA THR A 11 -18.00 14.51 33.37
C THR A 11 -17.27 15.52 32.50
N THR A 12 -17.88 16.66 32.21
CA THR A 12 -17.24 17.70 31.38
C THR A 12 -16.29 18.64 32.15
N LYS A 13 -16.31 18.62 33.49
CA LYS A 13 -15.35 19.41 34.29
C LYS A 13 -14.04 18.69 34.64
N ARG A 14 -13.95 17.37 34.41
CA ARG A 14 -12.70 16.62 34.67
C ARG A 14 -11.75 16.54 33.46
N SER A 15 -12.21 16.80 32.26
CA SER A 15 -11.37 16.74 31.05
C SER A 15 -10.61 18.04 30.74
N SER A 16 -11.04 19.18 31.29
CA SER A 16 -10.36 20.47 31.08
C SER A 16 -9.15 20.69 32.01
N ASP A 17 -9.08 20.00 33.15
CA ASP A 17 -7.98 20.15 34.09
C ASP A 17 -6.79 19.22 33.80
N GLU A 18 -6.99 18.09 33.13
CA GLU A 18 -5.91 17.19 32.71
C GLU A 18 -5.16 17.67 31.45
N ILE A 19 -5.82 18.41 30.57
CA ILE A 19 -5.19 18.98 29.36
C ILE A 19 -4.25 20.15 29.73
N ASN A 20 -4.54 20.89 30.81
CA ASN A 20 -3.69 21.98 31.28
C ASN A 20 -2.47 21.55 32.10
N PHE A 21 -2.40 20.28 32.52
CA PHE A 21 -1.25 19.77 33.27
C PHE A 21 -0.12 19.21 32.39
N LEU A 22 -0.43 18.81 31.17
CA LEU A 22 0.55 18.27 30.20
C LEU A 22 1.26 19.33 29.36
N THR A 23 0.68 20.53 29.23
CA THR A 23 1.29 21.65 28.49
C THR A 23 2.26 22.51 29.32
N ARG A 24 2.38 22.28 30.62
CA ARG A 24 3.31 23.03 31.52
C ARG A 24 4.62 22.32 31.88
N LYS A 25 4.86 21.10 31.40
CA LYS A 25 6.10 20.33 31.70
C LYS A 25 7.15 20.28 30.61
N SER A 26 6.97 20.95 29.48
CA SER A 26 7.94 20.91 28.37
C SER A 26 8.76 22.20 28.15
N VAL A 27 8.76 23.15 29.09
CA VAL A 27 9.56 24.42 28.97
C VAL A 27 10.36 24.69 30.24
N ALA A 28 11.12 23.73 30.74
CA ALA A 28 12.09 24.00 31.78
C ALA A 28 13.18 22.92 31.81
N LEU A 29 14.08 22.96 30.82
CA LEU A 29 15.42 22.33 30.92
C LEU A 29 16.27 22.75 29.71
N SER A 30 16.85 23.96 29.78
CA SER A 30 18.17 24.26 29.22
C SER A 30 18.56 25.70 29.55
N ALA A 31 19.09 25.90 30.72
CA ALA A 31 19.92 27.07 31.02
C ALA A 31 20.96 26.66 32.05
N SER A 32 22.16 26.32 31.58
CA SER A 32 23.36 26.45 32.40
C SER A 32 24.62 26.66 31.52
N SER A 33 25.20 27.82 31.71
CA SER A 33 26.62 28.16 31.63
C SER A 33 27.37 28.04 30.32
N ALA A 34 27.65 29.19 29.72
CA ALA A 34 28.94 29.43 29.07
C ALA A 34 29.42 30.85 29.40
N GLN A 35 30.63 30.92 29.88
CA GLN A 35 31.31 32.10 30.33
C GLN A 35 31.75 33.01 29.17
N THR A 36 31.74 34.29 29.46
CA THR A 36 32.23 35.43 28.71
C THR A 36 33.69 35.33 28.26
N THR A 37 33.93 35.64 26.97
CA THR A 37 35.12 36.35 26.54
C THR A 37 34.76 37.44 25.53
N SER A 38 35.22 38.65 25.82
CA SER A 38 35.06 39.88 25.07
C SER A 38 35.85 39.88 23.76
N SER A 39 35.29 40.35 22.64
CA SER A 39 35.89 41.43 21.82
C SER A 39 35.12 41.67 20.51
N GLU A 40 35.06 42.94 20.17
CA GLU A 40 34.85 43.57 18.86
C GLU A 40 33.48 43.70 18.29
N THR A 41 32.98 44.88 18.46
CA THR A 41 31.83 45.55 17.84
C THR A 41 32.04 45.71 16.33
N THR A 42 31.31 44.91 15.53
CA THR A 42 31.09 45.24 14.13
C THR A 42 29.59 45.53 13.95
N LYS A 43 29.29 46.79 13.69
CA LYS A 43 27.92 47.23 13.33
C LYS A 43 27.48 46.57 12.04
N ARG A 44 26.64 45.55 12.12
CA ARG A 44 25.87 45.05 10.98
C ARG A 44 24.52 45.80 10.97
N SER A 45 24.34 46.56 9.92
CA SER A 45 23.04 47.14 9.56
C SER A 45 22.02 46.04 9.33
N PHE A 46 20.94 45.98 10.12
CA PHE A 46 19.77 45.18 9.84
C PHE A 46 19.11 45.73 8.59
N SER A 47 19.33 45.10 7.45
CA SER A 47 18.47 45.21 6.31
C SER A 47 17.15 44.51 6.67
N THR A 48 16.09 45.28 6.73
CA THR A 48 14.70 44.77 6.78
C THR A 48 14.36 44.16 5.43
N ASN A 49 14.78 42.91 5.21
CA ASN A 49 14.22 42.11 4.14
C ASN A 49 12.80 41.75 4.55
N THR A 50 11.84 42.53 4.07
CA THR A 50 10.46 42.08 3.91
C THR A 50 10.53 40.80 3.08
N PRO A 51 9.95 39.65 3.53
CA PRO A 51 9.92 38.46 2.69
C PRO A 51 9.26 38.84 1.37
N ALA A 52 9.88 38.49 0.26
CA ALA A 52 9.31 38.67 -1.06
C ALA A 52 7.90 38.05 -1.04
N VAL A 53 6.89 38.86 -1.28
CA VAL A 53 5.50 38.41 -1.41
C VAL A 53 5.50 37.51 -2.62
N ASP A 54 5.20 36.22 -2.43
CA ASP A 54 5.05 35.27 -3.51
C ASP A 54 3.95 35.80 -4.44
N GLU A 55 4.32 36.24 -5.66
CA GLU A 55 3.41 36.88 -6.63
C GLU A 55 2.21 35.98 -7.01
N ASN A 56 2.26 34.70 -6.62
CA ASN A 56 1.20 33.72 -6.83
C ASN A 56 0.16 33.68 -5.70
N LEU A 57 0.37 34.39 -4.58
CA LEU A 57 -0.57 34.43 -3.47
C LEU A 57 -1.59 35.55 -3.64
N VAL A 58 -2.87 35.20 -3.46
CA VAL A 58 -4.02 36.10 -3.57
C VAL A 58 -4.66 36.29 -2.20
N PRO A 59 -4.80 37.51 -1.70
CA PRO A 59 -5.53 37.78 -0.46
C PRO A 59 -7.04 37.62 -0.67
N VAL A 60 -7.68 36.83 0.21
CA VAL A 60 -9.14 36.68 0.28
C VAL A 60 -9.61 36.77 1.73
N PHE A 61 -10.86 37.19 1.94
CA PHE A 61 -11.44 37.31 3.25
C PHE A 61 -12.52 36.24 3.45
N VAL A 62 -12.37 35.40 4.47
CA VAL A 62 -13.33 34.34 4.83
C VAL A 62 -13.91 34.70 6.21
N ASP A 63 -15.20 34.99 6.26
CA ASP A 63 -15.90 35.43 7.48
C ASP A 63 -15.15 36.55 8.25
N GLY A 64 -14.54 37.48 7.48
CA GLY A 64 -13.78 38.62 8.02
C GLY A 64 -12.31 38.31 8.37
N ARG A 65 -11.82 37.10 8.16
CA ARG A 65 -10.40 36.71 8.32
C ARG A 65 -9.70 36.80 6.98
N GLU A 66 -8.58 37.49 6.93
CA GLU A 66 -7.71 37.51 5.75
C GLU A 66 -6.89 36.25 5.67
N VAL A 67 -6.89 35.59 4.50
CA VAL A 67 -6.07 34.44 4.17
C VAL A 67 -5.43 34.65 2.80
N HIS A 68 -4.17 34.21 2.67
CA HIS A 68 -3.42 34.23 1.43
C HIS A 68 -3.41 32.84 0.83
N VAL A 69 -3.96 32.70 -0.35
CA VAL A 69 -4.10 31.41 -1.06
C VAL A 69 -3.52 31.49 -2.46
N GLN A 70 -3.11 30.38 -3.01
CA GLN A 70 -2.58 30.32 -4.37
C GLN A 70 -3.64 30.72 -5.39
N LYS A 71 -3.21 31.43 -6.44
CA LYS A 71 -4.06 31.80 -7.56
C LYS A 71 -4.60 30.53 -8.26
N GLY A 72 -5.91 30.50 -8.50
CA GLY A 72 -6.58 29.38 -9.17
C GLY A 72 -7.23 28.36 -8.23
N VAL A 73 -6.98 28.41 -6.91
CA VAL A 73 -7.72 27.58 -5.95
C VAL A 73 -9.19 28.00 -5.91
N THR A 74 -10.05 27.07 -5.50
CA THR A 74 -11.48 27.34 -5.36
C THR A 74 -11.81 28.07 -4.06
N VAL A 75 -12.95 28.74 -4.00
CA VAL A 75 -13.49 29.35 -2.77
C VAL A 75 -13.63 28.32 -1.64
N LEU A 76 -13.96 27.05 -1.97
CA LEU A 76 -14.02 25.98 -0.98
C LEU A 76 -12.65 25.72 -0.35
N GLN A 77 -11.60 25.60 -1.17
CA GLN A 77 -10.23 25.39 -0.69
C GLN A 77 -9.74 26.59 0.14
N ALA A 78 -10.09 27.83 -0.26
CA ALA A 78 -9.77 29.00 0.54
C ALA A 78 -10.47 28.98 1.91
N CYS A 79 -11.71 28.52 1.99
CA CYS A 79 -12.40 28.32 3.27
C CYS A 79 -11.71 27.25 4.13
N GLU A 80 -11.25 26.17 3.53
CA GLU A 80 -10.48 25.12 4.24
C GLU A 80 -9.15 25.67 4.79
N HIS A 81 -8.41 26.46 4.00
CA HIS A 81 -7.22 27.16 4.47
C HIS A 81 -7.50 28.11 5.64
N ALA A 82 -8.68 28.74 5.66
CA ALA A 82 -9.13 29.56 6.78
C ALA A 82 -9.58 28.76 8.02
N GLY A 83 -9.60 27.43 7.94
CA GLY A 83 -10.13 26.53 8.97
C GLY A 83 -11.66 26.51 9.04
N VAL A 84 -12.36 26.96 7.99
CA VAL A 84 -13.82 27.00 7.92
C VAL A 84 -14.35 25.82 7.10
N HIS A 85 -15.09 24.94 7.77
CA HIS A 85 -15.70 23.79 7.11
C HIS A 85 -16.96 24.21 6.34
N VAL A 86 -16.97 23.95 5.02
CA VAL A 86 -18.13 24.13 4.14
C VAL A 86 -18.69 22.77 3.76
N PRO A 87 -20.02 22.51 4.00
CA PRO A 87 -20.63 21.21 3.70
C PRO A 87 -20.66 20.94 2.20
N ARG A 88 -20.51 19.66 1.81
CA ARG A 88 -20.45 19.24 0.42
C ARG A 88 -20.80 17.75 0.27
N PHE A 89 -21.26 17.33 -0.92
CA PHE A 89 -21.44 15.92 -1.27
C PHE A 89 -20.71 15.56 -2.55
N CYS A 90 -20.84 16.33 -3.63
CA CYS A 90 -20.26 15.94 -4.92
C CYS A 90 -18.76 16.23 -5.02
N TYR A 91 -18.24 17.22 -4.32
CA TYR A 91 -16.82 17.56 -4.35
C TYR A 91 -16.00 16.52 -3.59
N HIS A 92 -14.87 16.16 -4.19
CA HIS A 92 -13.84 15.33 -3.59
C HIS A 92 -12.47 15.86 -4.06
N PRO A 93 -11.45 15.98 -3.16
CA PRO A 93 -10.15 16.57 -3.52
C PRO A 93 -9.43 15.88 -4.69
N ARG A 94 -9.66 14.61 -4.85
CA ARG A 94 -8.99 13.75 -5.84
C ARG A 94 -9.79 13.56 -7.14
N LEU A 95 -10.96 14.17 -7.26
CA LEU A 95 -11.83 14.01 -8.42
C LEU A 95 -12.13 15.36 -9.05
N SER A 96 -12.43 15.37 -10.35
CA SER A 96 -12.85 16.59 -11.05
C SER A 96 -14.09 17.22 -10.39
N ILE A 97 -14.26 18.53 -10.58
CA ILE A 97 -15.37 19.29 -10.00
C ILE A 97 -16.65 19.00 -10.75
N ALA A 98 -17.68 18.46 -10.07
CA ALA A 98 -19.00 18.23 -10.64
C ALA A 98 -19.97 19.42 -10.45
N GLY A 99 -19.94 20.08 -9.29
CA GLY A 99 -20.77 21.25 -8.99
C GLY A 99 -22.29 21.02 -8.95
N ASN A 100 -22.74 19.76 -8.86
CA ASN A 100 -24.15 19.35 -9.05
C ASN A 100 -24.97 19.28 -7.76
N CYS A 101 -24.39 18.96 -6.60
CA CYS A 101 -25.13 18.83 -5.33
C CYS A 101 -25.58 20.17 -4.74
N ARG A 102 -24.85 21.24 -5.00
CA ARG A 102 -25.12 22.61 -4.51
C ARG A 102 -25.09 22.79 -2.98
N MET A 103 -24.64 21.82 -2.22
CA MET A 103 -24.55 21.92 -0.76
C MET A 103 -23.48 22.92 -0.30
N CYS A 104 -22.45 23.15 -1.10
CA CYS A 104 -21.34 24.05 -0.81
C CYS A 104 -21.62 25.54 -1.10
N LEU A 105 -22.90 25.96 -1.15
CA LEU A 105 -23.25 27.36 -1.37
C LEU A 105 -22.72 28.27 -0.26
N VAL A 106 -22.09 29.36 -0.68
CA VAL A 106 -21.61 30.47 0.18
C VAL A 106 -22.03 31.79 -0.43
N GLU A 107 -22.05 32.84 0.38
CA GLU A 107 -22.29 34.21 -0.09
C GLU A 107 -20.95 34.90 -0.39
N VAL A 108 -20.86 35.53 -1.54
CA VAL A 108 -19.73 36.36 -1.93
C VAL A 108 -20.20 37.77 -2.07
N GLU A 109 -19.52 38.71 -1.41
CA GLU A 109 -19.90 40.15 -1.47
C GLU A 109 -19.93 40.63 -2.92
N LYS A 110 -20.91 41.42 -3.25
CA LYS A 110 -21.23 41.92 -4.61
C LYS A 110 -21.79 40.86 -5.57
N SER A 111 -21.99 39.59 -5.12
CA SER A 111 -22.71 38.60 -5.91
C SER A 111 -24.21 38.64 -5.55
N PRO A 112 -25.12 38.72 -6.53
CA PRO A 112 -26.57 38.80 -6.25
C PRO A 112 -27.15 37.46 -5.77
N LYS A 113 -26.41 36.35 -5.88
CA LYS A 113 -26.83 34.98 -5.53
C LYS A 113 -25.72 34.22 -4.85
N PRO A 114 -26.04 33.26 -3.95
CA PRO A 114 -25.06 32.35 -3.43
C PRO A 114 -24.33 31.57 -4.54
N VAL A 115 -23.03 31.36 -4.38
CA VAL A 115 -22.17 30.68 -5.34
C VAL A 115 -21.76 29.28 -4.85
N ALA A 116 -21.54 28.39 -5.78
CA ALA A 116 -21.02 27.06 -5.46
C ALA A 116 -19.49 27.15 -5.20
N SER A 117 -19.11 27.14 -3.94
CA SER A 117 -17.70 27.34 -3.52
C SER A 117 -16.73 26.33 -4.12
N CYS A 118 -17.18 25.10 -4.37
CA CYS A 118 -16.33 24.05 -4.96
C CYS A 118 -15.95 24.31 -6.43
N ALA A 119 -16.69 25.16 -7.15
CA ALA A 119 -16.49 25.43 -8.57
C ALA A 119 -16.07 26.89 -8.88
N MET A 120 -16.18 27.78 -7.89
CA MET A 120 -15.85 29.20 -8.05
C MET A 120 -14.37 29.41 -7.73
N PRO A 121 -13.54 29.89 -8.68
CA PRO A 121 -12.16 30.26 -8.38
C PRO A 121 -12.10 31.51 -7.53
N VAL A 122 -11.08 31.65 -6.70
CA VAL A 122 -10.84 32.85 -5.91
C VAL A 122 -10.38 34.01 -6.78
N MET A 123 -10.81 35.24 -6.39
CA MET A 123 -10.32 36.48 -6.98
C MET A 123 -9.72 37.37 -5.86
N PRO A 124 -8.76 38.27 -6.19
CA PRO A 124 -8.15 39.15 -5.20
C PRO A 124 -9.20 39.98 -4.44
N ASN A 125 -9.00 40.07 -3.12
CA ASN A 125 -9.88 40.80 -2.21
C ASN A 125 -11.36 40.34 -2.20
N MET A 126 -11.58 39.05 -2.55
CA MET A 126 -12.91 38.45 -2.47
C MET A 126 -13.33 38.30 -1.02
N ASN A 127 -14.52 38.80 -0.64
CA ASN A 127 -15.08 38.64 0.68
C ASN A 127 -16.14 37.53 0.67
N ILE A 128 -15.86 36.45 1.38
CA ILE A 128 -16.63 35.20 1.43
C ILE A 128 -17.31 35.12 2.80
N LYS A 129 -18.61 34.91 2.83
CA LYS A 129 -19.40 34.74 4.04
C LYS A 129 -20.05 33.36 4.04
N THR A 130 -19.79 32.57 5.08
CA THR A 130 -20.19 31.15 5.13
C THR A 130 -21.36 30.88 6.06
N THR A 131 -21.75 31.84 6.92
CA THR A 131 -22.73 31.65 8.01
C THR A 131 -23.92 32.62 8.00
N THR A 132 -24.11 33.36 6.90
CA THR A 132 -25.25 34.31 6.79
C THR A 132 -26.60 33.60 6.75
N ASP A 133 -27.68 34.28 7.06
CA ASP A 133 -29.04 33.71 6.98
C ASP A 133 -29.41 33.28 5.56
N LEU A 134 -28.91 34.00 4.56
CA LEU A 134 -29.06 33.59 3.15
C LEU A 134 -28.41 32.23 2.87
N VAL A 135 -27.18 32.02 3.36
CA VAL A 135 -26.45 30.76 3.20
C VAL A 135 -27.13 29.63 3.97
N LYS A 136 -27.56 29.87 5.21
CA LYS A 136 -28.29 28.87 6.02
C LYS A 136 -29.56 28.42 5.32
N LYS A 137 -30.39 29.36 4.85
CA LYS A 137 -31.63 29.07 4.13
C LYS A 137 -31.39 28.36 2.81
N ALA A 138 -30.32 28.70 2.10
CA ALA A 138 -29.96 28.03 0.86
C ALA A 138 -29.54 26.57 1.10
N ARG A 139 -28.71 26.30 2.12
CA ARG A 139 -28.31 24.93 2.49
C ARG A 139 -29.45 24.06 2.99
N GLU A 140 -30.35 24.66 3.82
CA GLU A 140 -31.58 24.02 4.29
C GLU A 140 -32.46 23.56 3.09
N GLY A 141 -32.64 24.45 2.10
CA GLY A 141 -33.40 24.12 0.88
C GLY A 141 -32.74 23.03 0.05
N VAL A 142 -31.39 23.02 -0.04
CA VAL A 142 -30.66 21.96 -0.73
C VAL A 142 -30.82 20.61 0.00
N MET A 143 -30.70 20.60 1.33
CA MET A 143 -30.94 19.39 2.13
C MET A 143 -32.35 18.86 1.94
N GLU A 144 -33.36 19.73 1.93
CA GLU A 144 -34.73 19.33 1.64
C GLU A 144 -34.85 18.64 0.29
N PHE A 145 -34.24 19.18 -0.78
CA PHE A 145 -34.21 18.54 -2.10
C PHE A 145 -33.53 17.18 -2.11
N LEU A 146 -32.40 17.03 -1.41
CA LEU A 146 -31.71 15.74 -1.32
C LEU A 146 -32.53 14.68 -0.57
N LEU A 147 -33.35 15.10 0.40
CA LEU A 147 -34.16 14.22 1.24
C LEU A 147 -35.52 13.87 0.64
N ILE A 148 -36.05 14.64 -0.33
CA ILE A 148 -37.38 14.42 -0.95
C ILE A 148 -37.60 12.96 -1.34
N ASN A 149 -36.67 12.40 -2.14
CA ASN A 149 -36.74 11.03 -2.64
C ASN A 149 -35.90 10.04 -1.83
N HIS A 150 -35.15 10.49 -0.82
CA HIS A 150 -34.35 9.60 0.00
C HIS A 150 -35.23 8.70 0.87
N PRO A 151 -35.08 7.35 0.86
CA PRO A 151 -35.92 6.45 1.62
C PRO A 151 -35.64 6.55 3.13
N LEU A 152 -36.62 6.16 3.95
CA LEU A 152 -36.49 6.14 5.42
C LEU A 152 -35.79 4.84 5.90
N ASP A 153 -34.66 4.52 5.28
CA ASP A 153 -33.96 3.24 5.44
C ASP A 153 -32.83 3.27 6.50
N CYS A 154 -32.62 4.36 7.22
CA CYS A 154 -31.47 4.46 8.16
C CYS A 154 -31.33 3.26 9.10
N PRO A 155 -32.43 2.68 9.66
CA PRO A 155 -32.33 1.51 10.55
C PRO A 155 -31.79 0.24 9.85
N ILE A 156 -32.01 0.09 8.54
CA ILE A 156 -31.59 -1.06 7.74
C ILE A 156 -30.46 -0.72 6.75
N CYS A 157 -29.93 0.49 6.78
CA CYS A 157 -28.88 0.96 5.91
C CYS A 157 -27.50 0.70 6.56
N ASP A 158 -26.62 0.01 5.85
CA ASP A 158 -25.25 -0.28 6.36
C ASP A 158 -24.42 0.99 6.58
N GLN A 159 -24.75 2.13 5.95
CA GLN A 159 -24.12 3.44 6.16
C GLN A 159 -24.61 4.15 7.43
N GLY A 160 -25.67 3.65 8.10
CA GLY A 160 -26.23 4.30 9.30
C GLY A 160 -25.22 4.45 10.42
N GLY A 161 -25.01 5.69 10.89
CA GLY A 161 -24.02 6.05 11.92
C GLY A 161 -22.67 6.56 11.39
N GLU A 162 -22.43 6.44 10.07
CA GLU A 162 -21.24 6.98 9.37
C GLU A 162 -21.62 7.61 8.02
N CYS A 163 -22.78 8.22 7.94
CA CYS A 163 -23.39 8.71 6.70
C CYS A 163 -23.28 10.24 6.61
N GLU A 164 -22.56 10.75 5.60
CA GLU A 164 -22.44 12.20 5.36
C GLU A 164 -23.81 12.89 5.24
N LEU A 165 -24.81 12.21 4.64
CA LEU A 165 -26.14 12.79 4.51
C LEU A 165 -26.87 12.90 5.86
N GLN A 166 -26.73 11.92 6.77
CA GLN A 166 -27.27 12.03 8.14
C GLN A 166 -26.63 13.18 8.89
N ASP A 167 -25.30 13.27 8.90
CA ASP A 167 -24.56 14.28 9.66
C ASP A 167 -24.89 15.69 9.14
N GLN A 168 -24.86 15.89 7.83
CA GLN A 168 -25.18 17.20 7.23
C GLN A 168 -26.68 17.53 7.35
N SER A 169 -27.57 16.56 7.36
CA SER A 169 -28.99 16.76 7.60
C SER A 169 -29.26 17.25 9.03
N MET A 170 -28.57 16.70 10.02
CA MET A 170 -28.69 17.12 11.43
C MET A 170 -28.16 18.54 11.66
N ILE A 171 -27.09 18.94 10.95
CA ILE A 171 -26.45 20.26 11.15
C ILE A 171 -27.14 21.36 10.35
N PHE A 172 -27.57 21.09 9.12
CA PHE A 172 -28.00 22.07 8.14
C PHE A 172 -29.45 21.90 7.65
N GLY A 173 -30.10 20.79 7.99
CA GLY A 173 -31.47 20.49 7.55
C GLY A 173 -32.54 21.06 8.45
N SER A 174 -33.80 20.97 7.98
CA SER A 174 -35.01 21.32 8.77
C SER A 174 -35.39 20.14 9.69
N ASP A 175 -36.12 20.46 10.77
CA ASP A 175 -36.64 19.49 11.75
C ASP A 175 -37.85 18.70 11.24
N ARG A 176 -38.46 19.12 10.13
CA ARG A 176 -39.64 18.46 9.54
C ARG A 176 -39.64 18.48 8.03
N SER A 177 -40.29 17.50 7.44
CA SER A 177 -40.52 17.43 6.00
C SER A 177 -41.82 18.11 5.62
N ARG A 178 -41.80 18.84 4.50
CA ARG A 178 -42.99 19.44 3.86
C ARG A 178 -43.48 18.60 2.69
N PHE A 179 -42.73 17.51 2.33
CA PHE A 179 -43.02 16.66 1.19
C PHE A 179 -44.03 15.57 1.56
N THR A 180 -45.18 15.55 0.89
CA THR A 180 -46.29 14.66 1.16
C THR A 180 -46.55 13.66 0.03
N GLU A 181 -45.86 13.79 -1.09
CA GLU A 181 -45.99 12.92 -2.25
C GLU A 181 -45.20 11.61 -2.07
N GLY A 182 -45.46 10.64 -2.96
CA GLY A 182 -44.74 9.37 -3.00
C GLY A 182 -43.28 9.54 -3.36
N LYS A 183 -42.38 8.89 -2.63
CA LYS A 183 -40.95 8.87 -2.94
C LYS A 183 -40.66 8.00 -4.15
N ARG A 184 -39.69 8.39 -4.96
CA ARG A 184 -39.19 7.64 -6.11
C ARG A 184 -38.54 6.33 -5.63
N ALA A 185 -38.78 5.21 -6.31
CA ALA A 185 -38.05 3.97 -6.19
C ALA A 185 -37.16 3.78 -7.43
N VAL A 186 -35.98 3.23 -7.22
CA VAL A 186 -35.00 2.90 -8.27
C VAL A 186 -34.58 1.45 -8.10
N GLU A 187 -34.51 0.72 -9.20
CA GLU A 187 -34.08 -0.68 -9.23
C GLU A 187 -32.60 -0.79 -8.87
N ASP A 188 -32.27 -1.78 -8.04
CA ASP A 188 -30.89 -2.09 -7.68
C ASP A 188 -30.15 -2.68 -8.87
N LYS A 189 -28.84 -2.41 -8.95
CA LYS A 189 -27.97 -2.90 -10.03
C LYS A 189 -27.01 -3.96 -9.49
N GLU A 190 -26.77 -5.02 -10.24
CA GLU A 190 -25.75 -6.01 -9.89
C GLU A 190 -24.39 -5.52 -10.38
N LEU A 191 -23.49 -5.20 -9.44
CA LEU A 191 -22.15 -4.69 -9.73
C LEU A 191 -21.03 -5.71 -9.42
N GLY A 192 -21.37 -6.93 -9.04
CA GLY A 192 -20.42 -7.98 -8.73
C GLY A 192 -20.42 -8.44 -7.27
N PRO A 193 -19.44 -9.24 -6.86
CA PRO A 193 -19.40 -9.85 -5.53
C PRO A 193 -19.03 -8.88 -4.40
N LEU A 194 -18.46 -7.71 -4.69
CA LEU A 194 -17.89 -6.80 -3.70
C LEU A 194 -18.83 -5.67 -3.30
N VAL A 195 -19.51 -5.06 -4.26
CA VAL A 195 -20.33 -3.85 -4.05
C VAL A 195 -21.80 -4.20 -4.05
N LYS A 196 -22.49 -3.90 -2.94
CA LYS A 196 -23.93 -3.98 -2.80
C LYS A 196 -24.56 -2.65 -3.19
N THR A 197 -25.62 -2.67 -3.96
CA THR A 197 -26.34 -1.47 -4.38
C THR A 197 -27.71 -1.38 -3.70
N VAL A 198 -28.10 -0.16 -3.32
CA VAL A 198 -29.48 0.22 -2.99
C VAL A 198 -29.68 1.60 -3.63
N MET A 199 -30.02 1.59 -4.93
CA MET A 199 -29.95 2.79 -5.76
C MET A 199 -30.99 3.82 -5.42
N THR A 200 -32.09 3.44 -4.74
CA THR A 200 -33.06 4.40 -4.19
C THR A 200 -32.43 5.40 -3.20
N ARG A 201 -31.32 5.02 -2.54
CA ARG A 201 -30.59 5.91 -1.59
C ARG A 201 -29.63 6.87 -2.29
N CYS A 202 -29.42 6.74 -3.60
CA CYS A 202 -28.44 7.52 -4.35
C CYS A 202 -28.88 9.00 -4.44
N ILE A 203 -27.94 9.94 -4.12
CA ILE A 203 -28.16 11.39 -4.22
C ILE A 203 -27.52 12.00 -5.49
N HIS A 204 -27.12 11.17 -6.46
CA HIS A 204 -26.58 11.57 -7.75
C HIS A 204 -25.35 12.48 -7.67
N CYS A 205 -24.50 12.31 -6.67
CA CYS A 205 -23.28 13.09 -6.49
C CYS A 205 -22.20 12.83 -7.55
N THR A 206 -22.31 11.73 -8.29
CA THR A 206 -21.40 11.26 -9.35
C THR A 206 -19.96 10.96 -8.91
N ARG A 207 -19.64 10.89 -7.61
CA ARG A 207 -18.30 10.56 -7.14
C ARG A 207 -17.83 9.19 -7.67
N CYS A 208 -18.71 8.16 -7.63
CA CYS A 208 -18.38 6.81 -8.12
C CYS A 208 -18.14 6.76 -9.64
N VAL A 209 -18.91 7.51 -10.44
CA VAL A 209 -18.72 7.59 -11.89
C VAL A 209 -17.39 8.24 -12.24
N ARG A 210 -17.07 9.37 -11.59
CA ARG A 210 -15.80 10.08 -11.79
C ARG A 210 -14.60 9.24 -11.34
N PHE A 211 -14.70 8.56 -10.20
CA PHE A 211 -13.67 7.64 -9.74
C PHE A 211 -13.40 6.53 -10.76
N ALA A 212 -14.46 5.86 -11.23
CA ALA A 212 -14.33 4.78 -12.21
C ALA A 212 -13.63 5.27 -13.49
N THR A 213 -13.94 6.49 -13.96
CA THR A 213 -13.39 7.05 -15.20
C THR A 213 -12.00 7.67 -15.00
N GLU A 214 -11.80 8.45 -13.92
CA GLU A 214 -10.60 9.27 -13.74
C GLU A 214 -9.48 8.52 -13.04
N VAL A 215 -9.78 7.77 -11.98
CA VAL A 215 -8.81 7.07 -11.15
C VAL A 215 -8.62 5.62 -11.60
N ALA A 216 -9.69 4.83 -11.62
CA ALA A 216 -9.62 3.43 -12.01
C ALA A 216 -9.43 3.23 -13.52
N GLY A 217 -9.86 4.17 -14.34
CA GLY A 217 -9.71 4.14 -15.79
C GLY A 217 -10.66 3.20 -16.51
N VAL A 218 -11.71 2.73 -15.86
CA VAL A 218 -12.74 1.85 -16.40
C VAL A 218 -14.07 2.60 -16.50
N GLN A 219 -14.66 2.64 -17.70
CA GLN A 219 -15.91 3.37 -17.94
C GLN A 219 -17.12 2.44 -17.79
N GLU A 220 -17.22 1.77 -16.64
CA GLU A 220 -18.28 0.81 -16.38
C GLU A 220 -19.51 1.44 -15.73
N LEU A 221 -19.31 2.52 -14.96
CA LEU A 221 -20.39 3.30 -14.34
C LEU A 221 -20.68 4.56 -15.17
N GLY A 222 -21.96 4.85 -15.31
CA GLY A 222 -22.45 6.04 -16.00
C GLY A 222 -23.74 6.57 -15.39
N VAL A 223 -24.25 7.66 -15.98
CA VAL A 223 -25.58 8.21 -15.66
C VAL A 223 -26.48 7.97 -16.86
N THR A 224 -27.55 7.23 -16.66
CA THR A 224 -28.58 6.98 -17.68
C THR A 224 -29.84 7.81 -17.35
N GLY A 225 -30.66 8.10 -18.35
CA GLY A 225 -31.84 8.95 -18.18
C GLY A 225 -31.52 10.41 -17.95
N ARG A 226 -32.55 11.21 -17.60
CA ARG A 226 -32.42 12.66 -17.33
C ARG A 226 -33.47 13.13 -16.34
N GLY A 227 -33.17 14.24 -15.67
CA GLY A 227 -34.08 14.86 -14.69
C GLY A 227 -34.45 13.90 -13.56
N GLY A 228 -35.72 13.79 -13.24
CA GLY A 228 -36.22 12.91 -12.18
C GLY A 228 -36.04 11.41 -12.44
N GLN A 229 -35.69 11.02 -13.67
CA GLN A 229 -35.42 9.61 -14.03
C GLN A 229 -33.94 9.30 -14.26
N ALA A 230 -33.05 10.20 -13.89
CA ALA A 230 -31.63 9.94 -13.96
C ALA A 230 -31.24 8.82 -12.98
N GLU A 231 -30.42 7.86 -13.41
CA GLU A 231 -29.94 6.73 -12.61
C GLU A 231 -28.45 6.53 -12.80
N ILE A 232 -27.74 6.17 -11.73
CA ILE A 232 -26.37 5.73 -11.80
C ILE A 232 -26.34 4.20 -11.85
N GLY A 233 -25.57 3.66 -12.78
CA GLY A 233 -25.43 2.22 -12.95
C GLY A 233 -24.58 1.89 -14.17
N THR A 234 -24.59 0.64 -14.56
CA THR A 234 -23.98 0.15 -15.80
C THR A 234 -25.03 0.17 -16.91
N TYR A 235 -24.66 0.56 -18.14
CA TYR A 235 -25.59 0.62 -19.27
C TYR A 235 -26.11 -0.79 -19.65
N VAL A 236 -25.21 -1.76 -19.65
CA VAL A 236 -25.52 -3.19 -19.77
C VAL A 236 -25.10 -3.80 -18.44
N SER A 237 -25.75 -4.86 -17.98
CA SER A 237 -25.42 -5.54 -16.71
C SER A 237 -23.95 -6.01 -16.67
N LYS A 238 -23.03 -5.06 -16.62
CA LYS A 238 -21.59 -5.28 -16.46
C LYS A 238 -21.22 -5.29 -14.98
N LEU A 239 -20.28 -6.15 -14.65
CA LEU A 239 -19.64 -6.16 -13.33
C LEU A 239 -18.57 -5.06 -13.27
N LEU A 240 -18.28 -4.56 -12.08
CA LEU A 240 -17.09 -3.76 -11.86
C LEU A 240 -15.86 -4.66 -11.94
N SER A 241 -15.00 -4.42 -12.90
CA SER A 241 -13.84 -5.28 -13.19
C SER A 241 -12.50 -4.75 -12.67
N SER A 242 -12.49 -3.51 -12.19
CA SER A 242 -11.28 -2.87 -11.67
C SER A 242 -10.83 -3.48 -10.35
N GLU A 243 -9.54 -3.64 -10.18
CA GLU A 243 -8.85 -4.05 -8.96
C GLU A 243 -8.97 -3.00 -7.82
N LEU A 244 -9.55 -1.82 -8.13
CA LEU A 244 -9.81 -0.71 -7.19
C LEU A 244 -11.31 -0.49 -6.96
N SER A 245 -12.18 -1.40 -7.41
CA SER A 245 -13.63 -1.20 -7.43
C SER A 245 -14.24 -0.93 -6.06
N GLY A 246 -13.68 -1.48 -4.99
CA GLY A 246 -14.15 -1.29 -3.60
C GLY A 246 -14.07 0.15 -3.09
N ASN A 247 -13.25 1.02 -3.70
CA ASN A 247 -13.12 2.41 -3.26
C ASN A 247 -14.38 3.26 -3.52
N VAL A 248 -15.28 2.81 -4.41
CA VAL A 248 -16.58 3.49 -4.61
C VAL A 248 -17.46 3.46 -3.34
N ILE A 249 -17.20 2.54 -2.42
CA ILE A 249 -17.91 2.41 -1.14
C ILE A 249 -17.60 3.58 -0.23
N ASP A 250 -16.31 3.90 -0.05
CA ASP A 250 -15.86 5.02 0.80
C ASP A 250 -16.21 6.36 0.17
N LEU A 251 -16.17 6.44 -1.16
CA LEU A 251 -16.53 7.65 -1.92
C LEU A 251 -18.03 7.96 -1.88
N CYS A 252 -18.88 6.94 -1.68
CA CYS A 252 -20.32 7.13 -1.67
C CYS A 252 -20.77 7.79 -0.36
N PRO A 253 -21.27 9.05 -0.39
CA PRO A 253 -21.62 9.78 0.82
C PRO A 253 -22.87 9.24 1.54
N VAL A 254 -23.52 8.24 0.93
CA VAL A 254 -24.76 7.62 1.41
C VAL A 254 -24.69 6.10 1.26
N GLY A 255 -25.63 5.37 1.84
CA GLY A 255 -25.69 3.92 1.74
C GLY A 255 -26.23 3.35 0.42
N ALA A 256 -25.97 4.03 -0.71
CA ALA A 256 -26.33 3.56 -2.04
C ALA A 256 -25.37 2.48 -2.55
N LEU A 257 -24.07 2.63 -2.27
CA LEU A 257 -23.02 1.67 -2.57
C LEU A 257 -22.36 1.27 -1.24
N THR A 258 -22.43 0.00 -0.87
CA THR A 258 -21.92 -0.52 0.40
C THR A 258 -21.18 -1.84 0.18
N SER A 259 -20.40 -2.26 1.16
CA SER A 259 -19.67 -3.53 1.11
C SER A 259 -20.62 -4.72 1.16
N LYS A 260 -20.63 -5.54 0.11
CA LYS A 260 -21.49 -6.75 0.04
C LYS A 260 -21.03 -7.81 1.07
N PRO A 261 -19.74 -8.09 1.28
CA PRO A 261 -19.27 -9.02 2.31
C PRO A 261 -19.53 -8.56 3.75
N PHE A 262 -19.58 -7.25 4.00
CA PHE A 262 -19.82 -6.67 5.33
C PHE A 262 -21.30 -6.40 5.62
N ALA A 263 -22.18 -6.52 4.61
CA ALA A 263 -23.58 -6.13 4.72
C ALA A 263 -24.27 -6.75 5.94
N PHE A 264 -24.90 -5.91 6.77
CA PHE A 264 -25.68 -6.27 7.96
C PHE A 264 -24.91 -6.98 9.10
N THR A 265 -23.57 -6.94 9.11
CA THR A 265 -22.78 -7.68 10.11
C THR A 265 -22.56 -6.89 11.40
N ALA A 266 -22.33 -5.58 11.32
CA ALA A 266 -22.08 -4.71 12.47
C ALA A 266 -22.40 -3.26 12.14
N ARG A 267 -22.50 -2.43 13.21
CA ARG A 267 -22.57 -0.96 13.11
C ARG A 267 -21.20 -0.35 13.40
N SER A 268 -20.95 0.84 12.85
CA SER A 268 -19.66 1.53 12.98
C SER A 268 -19.24 1.75 14.44
N TRP A 269 -20.16 2.06 15.34
CA TRP A 269 -19.87 2.29 16.75
C TRP A 269 -19.61 1.02 17.57
N GLU A 270 -19.84 -0.17 17.00
CA GLU A 270 -19.50 -1.45 17.63
C GLU A 270 -18.07 -1.89 17.33
N LEU A 271 -17.41 -1.22 16.41
CA LEU A 271 -16.12 -1.62 15.86
C LEU A 271 -14.98 -0.90 16.59
N LYS A 272 -13.89 -1.64 16.84
CA LYS A 272 -12.63 -1.09 17.34
C LYS A 272 -11.71 -0.83 16.15
N PRO A 273 -11.38 0.42 15.84
CA PRO A 273 -10.45 0.75 14.77
C PRO A 273 -9.00 0.54 15.23
N THR A 274 -8.17 0.00 14.34
CA THR A 274 -6.72 -0.09 14.51
C THR A 274 -6.06 0.34 13.20
N GLU A 275 -5.18 1.32 13.28
CA GLU A 275 -4.39 1.77 12.14
C GLU A 275 -3.22 0.83 11.91
N THR A 276 -3.03 0.38 10.68
CA THR A 276 -1.99 -0.56 10.30
C THR A 276 -1.65 -0.40 8.81
N ILE A 277 -0.94 -1.34 8.24
CA ILE A 277 -0.54 -1.36 6.83
C ILE A 277 -1.01 -2.63 6.14
N ASP A 278 -1.22 -2.54 4.84
CA ASP A 278 -1.41 -3.70 3.96
C ASP A 278 -0.07 -4.33 3.61
N VAL A 279 -0.02 -5.66 3.58
CA VAL A 279 1.18 -6.44 3.26
C VAL A 279 0.99 -7.35 2.04
N LEU A 280 -0.21 -7.32 1.43
CA LEU A 280 -0.58 -8.21 0.34
C LEU A 280 -0.01 -7.77 -1.02
N ASP A 281 0.47 -6.52 -1.09
CA ASP A 281 1.29 -6.02 -2.19
C ASP A 281 2.54 -5.29 -1.67
N GLY A 282 3.42 -4.89 -2.56
CA GLY A 282 4.69 -4.23 -2.20
C GLY A 282 4.57 -2.75 -1.84
N LEU A 283 3.40 -2.12 -1.99
CA LEU A 283 3.25 -0.68 -1.72
C LEU A 283 3.20 -0.35 -0.22
N GLY A 284 2.73 -1.29 0.61
CA GLY A 284 2.55 -1.03 2.04
C GLY A 284 1.48 0.04 2.30
N SER A 285 0.33 -0.07 1.62
CA SER A 285 -0.77 0.89 1.73
C SER A 285 -1.23 1.05 3.17
N SER A 286 -1.42 2.29 3.60
CA SER A 286 -1.96 2.60 4.93
C SER A 286 -3.43 2.22 5.01
N ILE A 287 -3.78 1.40 5.99
CA ILE A 287 -5.14 0.88 6.19
C ILE A 287 -5.61 1.06 7.63
N ARG A 288 -6.93 1.06 7.79
CA ARG A 288 -7.59 0.91 9.07
C ARG A 288 -8.34 -0.42 9.09
N VAL A 289 -8.03 -1.23 10.07
CA VAL A 289 -8.70 -2.51 10.32
C VAL A 289 -9.73 -2.31 11.44
N ASP A 290 -10.98 -2.55 11.13
CA ASP A 290 -12.08 -2.49 12.09
C ASP A 290 -12.39 -3.91 12.60
N SER A 291 -12.25 -4.13 13.91
CA SER A 291 -12.46 -5.43 14.56
C SER A 291 -13.63 -5.40 15.56
N LYS A 292 -14.24 -6.56 15.78
CA LYS A 292 -15.25 -6.78 16.82
C LYS A 292 -14.91 -8.07 17.59
N GLY A 293 -14.51 -7.91 18.86
CA GLY A 293 -13.99 -9.03 19.65
C GLY A 293 -12.68 -9.56 19.06
N THR A 294 -12.65 -10.81 18.64
CA THR A 294 -11.48 -11.49 18.07
C THR A 294 -11.50 -11.56 16.53
N GLU A 295 -12.46 -10.89 15.89
CA GLU A 295 -12.63 -10.98 14.44
C GLU A 295 -12.38 -9.64 13.76
N VAL A 296 -11.69 -9.70 12.62
CA VAL A 296 -11.62 -8.59 11.67
C VAL A 296 -12.94 -8.54 10.90
N MET A 297 -13.60 -7.38 10.93
CA MET A 297 -14.90 -7.17 10.34
C MET A 297 -14.84 -6.49 8.98
N ARG A 298 -13.95 -5.50 8.81
CA ARG A 298 -13.70 -4.81 7.56
C ARG A 298 -12.34 -4.12 7.55
N ILE A 299 -11.86 -3.79 6.37
CA ILE A 299 -10.65 -3.00 6.14
C ILE A 299 -11.02 -1.79 5.27
N THR A 300 -10.57 -0.60 5.69
CA THR A 300 -10.79 0.66 4.99
C THR A 300 -9.46 1.38 4.77
N PRO A 301 -9.35 2.26 3.74
CA PRO A 301 -8.14 3.02 3.53
C PRO A 301 -7.92 4.04 4.66
N ARG A 302 -6.67 4.36 4.91
CA ARG A 302 -6.23 5.50 5.69
C ARG A 302 -5.43 6.43 4.78
N LEU A 303 -5.66 7.73 4.88
CA LEU A 303 -4.96 8.72 4.09
C LEU A 303 -3.44 8.66 4.33
N HIS A 304 -2.68 8.51 3.26
CA HIS A 304 -1.23 8.66 3.25
C HIS A 304 -0.76 9.20 1.89
N GLU A 305 -0.41 10.49 1.83
CA GLU A 305 -0.08 11.18 0.57
C GLU A 305 1.10 10.54 -0.16
N GLY A 306 2.12 10.10 0.57
CA GLY A 306 3.33 9.50 0.02
C GLY A 306 3.15 8.08 -0.50
N VAL A 307 2.10 7.35 -0.11
CA VAL A 307 1.93 5.93 -0.47
C VAL A 307 0.67 5.73 -1.29
N ASN A 308 -0.48 5.64 -0.63
CA ASN A 308 -1.73 5.19 -1.25
C ASN A 308 -2.78 6.29 -1.42
N GLU A 309 -2.50 7.54 -1.07
CA GLU A 309 -3.52 8.58 -1.00
C GLU A 309 -4.73 8.12 -0.15
N GLU A 310 -5.90 8.00 -0.75
CA GLU A 310 -7.15 7.53 -0.12
C GLU A 310 -7.61 6.18 -0.70
N TRP A 311 -6.75 5.48 -1.46
CA TRP A 311 -7.12 4.29 -2.21
C TRP A 311 -6.45 3.04 -1.67
N ILE A 312 -7.17 1.91 -1.72
CA ILE A 312 -6.61 0.58 -1.50
C ILE A 312 -7.12 -0.40 -2.54
N SER A 313 -6.38 -1.46 -2.76
CA SER A 313 -6.78 -2.52 -3.67
C SER A 313 -7.96 -3.33 -3.13
N ASP A 314 -8.75 -3.94 -4.01
CA ASP A 314 -9.85 -4.82 -3.62
C ASP A 314 -9.35 -6.05 -2.83
N LYS A 315 -8.15 -6.50 -3.13
CA LYS A 315 -7.45 -7.56 -2.40
C LYS A 315 -7.20 -7.15 -0.95
N ALA A 316 -6.58 -5.99 -0.72
CA ALA A 316 -6.34 -5.44 0.62
C ALA A 316 -7.65 -5.25 1.40
N ARG A 317 -8.71 -4.76 0.73
CA ARG A 317 -9.99 -4.45 1.35
C ARG A 317 -10.81 -5.67 1.76
N PHE A 318 -10.82 -6.73 0.96
CA PHE A 318 -11.84 -7.79 1.09
C PHE A 318 -11.29 -9.18 1.41
N SER A 319 -9.96 -9.37 1.43
CA SER A 319 -9.38 -10.68 1.76
C SER A 319 -9.48 -11.06 3.24
N TYR A 320 -9.98 -10.17 4.09
CA TYR A 320 -10.05 -10.37 5.55
C TYR A 320 -10.87 -11.60 5.99
N ASP A 321 -11.82 -12.06 5.15
CA ASP A 321 -12.56 -13.29 5.44
C ASP A 321 -11.66 -14.54 5.34
N GLY A 322 -10.54 -14.46 4.64
CA GLY A 322 -9.49 -15.48 4.63
C GLY A 322 -8.79 -15.63 5.98
N LEU A 323 -8.70 -14.55 6.76
CA LEU A 323 -8.13 -14.58 8.11
C LEU A 323 -8.92 -15.47 9.11
N LYS A 324 -10.12 -15.89 8.75
CA LYS A 324 -10.99 -16.78 9.57
C LYS A 324 -10.94 -18.23 9.13
N ARG A 325 -10.24 -18.55 8.02
CA ARG A 325 -10.30 -19.86 7.38
C ARG A 325 -8.92 -20.46 7.23
N GLN A 326 -8.83 -21.79 7.22
CA GLN A 326 -7.60 -22.56 7.05
C GLN A 326 -6.46 -22.12 8.01
N ARG A 327 -6.83 -21.65 9.19
CA ARG A 327 -5.87 -21.15 10.17
C ARG A 327 -5.19 -22.28 10.91
N LEU A 328 -3.89 -22.15 11.08
CA LEU A 328 -3.10 -23.03 11.93
C LEU A 328 -3.27 -22.56 13.39
N ASP A 329 -3.88 -23.39 14.20
CA ASP A 329 -4.25 -23.10 15.60
C ASP A 329 -3.39 -23.83 16.63
N ALA A 330 -2.58 -24.78 16.20
CA ALA A 330 -1.72 -25.59 17.05
C ALA A 330 -0.50 -26.10 16.26
N PRO A 331 0.57 -26.56 16.92
CA PRO A 331 1.66 -27.27 16.28
C PRO A 331 1.21 -28.64 15.75
N TYR A 332 1.76 -29.05 14.59
CA TYR A 332 1.56 -30.37 14.03
C TYR A 332 2.91 -31.00 13.68
N ALA A 333 3.00 -32.32 13.83
CA ALA A 333 4.14 -33.10 13.40
C ALA A 333 3.67 -34.33 12.63
N LYS A 334 4.44 -34.73 11.64
CA LYS A 334 4.14 -35.90 10.82
C LYS A 334 4.40 -37.18 11.61
N ASN A 335 3.36 -37.98 11.78
CA ASN A 335 3.48 -39.27 12.44
C ASN A 335 4.23 -40.24 11.53
N PRO A 336 5.39 -40.83 11.97
CA PRO A 336 6.17 -41.73 11.14
C PRO A 336 5.44 -42.99 10.67
N LYS A 337 4.39 -43.41 11.42
CA LYS A 337 3.62 -44.62 11.09
C LYS A 337 2.49 -44.36 10.10
N THR A 338 1.81 -43.23 10.24
CA THR A 338 0.64 -42.90 9.41
C THR A 338 0.97 -41.99 8.24
N ASN A 339 2.15 -41.39 8.23
CA ASN A 339 2.61 -40.34 7.29
C ASN A 339 1.65 -39.15 7.19
N LYS A 340 0.88 -38.87 8.27
CA LYS A 340 -0.07 -37.75 8.36
C LYS A 340 0.38 -36.76 9.43
N LEU A 341 0.07 -35.48 9.21
CA LEU A 341 0.24 -34.42 10.20
C LEU A 341 -0.76 -34.64 11.35
N GLU A 342 -0.27 -34.74 12.57
CA GLU A 342 -1.06 -34.91 13.78
C GLU A 342 -0.73 -33.76 14.76
N LYS A 343 -1.73 -33.31 15.51
CA LYS A 343 -1.59 -32.23 16.48
C LYS A 343 -0.69 -32.68 17.64
N VAL A 344 0.31 -31.87 17.97
CA VAL A 344 1.27 -32.12 19.05
C VAL A 344 1.37 -30.92 19.99
N THR A 345 2.07 -31.07 21.12
CA THR A 345 2.39 -29.95 22.01
C THR A 345 3.51 -29.08 21.43
N TRP A 346 3.60 -27.82 21.89
CA TRP A 346 4.73 -26.95 21.54
C TRP A 346 6.09 -27.58 21.89
N GLU A 347 6.19 -28.17 23.08
CA GLU A 347 7.43 -28.84 23.55
C GLU A 347 7.87 -29.93 22.58
N THR A 348 6.98 -30.86 22.24
CA THR A 348 7.27 -31.93 21.28
C THR A 348 7.68 -31.39 19.89
N ALA A 349 6.97 -30.36 19.39
CA ALA A 349 7.31 -29.77 18.11
C ALA A 349 8.69 -29.11 18.13
N LEU A 350 9.02 -28.35 19.19
CA LEU A 350 10.30 -27.67 19.35
C LEU A 350 11.47 -28.66 19.55
N GLU A 351 11.25 -29.76 20.28
CA GLU A 351 12.22 -30.85 20.44
C GLU A 351 12.58 -31.48 19.07
N ILE A 352 11.55 -31.81 18.26
CA ILE A 352 11.78 -32.37 16.91
C ILE A 352 12.54 -31.38 16.04
N VAL A 353 12.11 -30.11 15.99
CA VAL A 353 12.74 -29.06 15.19
C VAL A 353 14.19 -28.82 15.64
N GLY A 354 14.42 -28.67 16.96
CA GLY A 354 15.75 -28.46 17.52
C GLY A 354 16.71 -29.61 17.24
N GLU A 355 16.25 -30.85 17.36
CA GLU A 355 17.02 -32.04 17.04
C GLU A 355 17.44 -32.10 15.56
N GLN A 356 16.52 -31.79 14.64
CA GLN A 356 16.81 -31.78 13.21
C GLN A 356 17.79 -30.68 12.83
N LEU A 357 17.60 -29.47 13.35
CA LEU A 357 18.47 -28.33 13.09
C LEU A 357 19.89 -28.53 13.66
N SER A 358 20.01 -29.02 14.90
CA SER A 358 21.31 -29.20 15.57
C SER A 358 22.15 -30.34 15.01
N LYS A 359 21.51 -31.36 14.40
CA LYS A 359 22.20 -32.51 13.80
C LYS A 359 22.51 -32.35 12.31
N ALA A 360 21.89 -31.37 11.64
CA ALA A 360 22.07 -31.18 10.21
C ALA A 360 23.46 -30.64 9.88
N ASP A 361 24.04 -31.11 8.76
CA ASP A 361 25.23 -30.45 8.20
C ASP A 361 24.85 -29.02 7.78
N PRO A 362 25.60 -28.00 8.20
CA PRO A 362 25.34 -26.60 7.83
C PRO A 362 25.12 -26.36 6.33
N ARG A 363 25.80 -27.13 5.47
CA ARG A 363 25.68 -27.04 4.01
C ARG A 363 24.33 -27.55 3.49
N ASN A 364 23.68 -28.43 4.27
CA ASN A 364 22.38 -29.01 3.95
C ASN A 364 21.20 -28.25 4.59
N LEU A 365 21.50 -27.17 5.34
CA LEU A 365 20.50 -26.25 5.87
C LEU A 365 20.07 -25.23 4.82
N ARG A 366 18.78 -24.93 4.75
CA ARG A 366 18.21 -23.88 3.94
C ARG A 366 17.15 -23.11 4.74
N ALA A 367 17.13 -21.81 4.59
CA ALA A 367 16.08 -20.94 5.11
C ALA A 367 15.34 -20.23 3.98
N VAL A 368 14.02 -20.20 4.03
CA VAL A 368 13.18 -19.55 3.02
C VAL A 368 12.27 -18.53 3.71
N ALA A 369 12.33 -17.28 3.26
CA ALA A 369 11.42 -16.23 3.69
C ALA A 369 10.26 -16.08 2.68
N GLY A 370 9.03 -16.20 3.18
CA GLY A 370 7.83 -16.07 2.38
C GLY A 370 7.42 -14.61 2.14
N LYS A 371 6.51 -14.40 1.20
CA LYS A 371 6.05 -13.10 0.72
C LYS A 371 5.48 -12.18 1.82
N LEU A 372 4.90 -12.74 2.88
CA LEU A 372 4.24 -12.00 3.95
C LEU A 372 5.03 -12.03 5.27
N ALA A 373 6.30 -12.46 5.25
CA ALA A 373 7.14 -12.50 6.43
C ALA A 373 7.54 -11.08 6.86
N ASP A 374 7.48 -10.82 8.17
CA ASP A 374 7.89 -9.54 8.78
C ASP A 374 9.39 -9.50 9.07
N CYS A 375 9.95 -8.30 9.22
CA CYS A 375 11.37 -8.10 9.43
C CYS A 375 11.90 -8.71 10.72
N GLU A 376 11.12 -8.65 11.82
CA GLU A 376 11.49 -9.26 13.10
C GLU A 376 11.64 -10.78 12.98
N SER A 377 10.74 -11.42 12.24
CA SER A 377 10.80 -12.87 11.99
C SER A 377 11.95 -13.24 11.06
N ILE A 378 12.18 -12.43 10.02
CA ILE A 378 13.26 -12.67 9.05
C ILE A 378 14.64 -12.55 9.73
N VAL A 379 14.86 -11.50 10.56
CA VAL A 379 16.14 -11.35 11.27
C VAL A 379 16.35 -12.46 12.29
N ALA A 380 15.29 -12.88 13.00
CA ALA A 380 15.37 -13.99 13.95
C ALA A 380 15.73 -15.30 13.25
N LEU A 381 15.09 -15.59 12.11
CA LEU A 381 15.43 -16.78 11.31
C LEU A 381 16.87 -16.72 10.79
N LYS A 382 17.29 -15.55 10.27
CA LYS A 382 18.64 -15.35 9.78
C LYS A 382 19.69 -15.58 10.88
N ASP A 383 19.47 -15.01 12.06
CA ASP A 383 20.40 -15.13 13.19
C ASP A 383 20.51 -16.59 13.68
N VAL A 384 19.39 -17.33 13.78
CA VAL A 384 19.38 -18.76 14.14
C VAL A 384 20.15 -19.57 13.09
N MET A 385 19.78 -19.43 11.82
CA MET A 385 20.35 -20.24 10.75
C MET A 385 21.83 -19.93 10.50
N THR A 386 22.22 -18.67 10.61
CA THR A 386 23.64 -18.25 10.54
C THR A 386 24.45 -18.81 11.70
N SER A 387 23.88 -18.81 12.91
CA SER A 387 24.53 -19.42 14.09
C SER A 387 24.75 -20.91 13.95
N LEU A 388 23.89 -21.60 13.20
CA LEU A 388 24.04 -23.01 12.80
C LEU A 388 25.00 -23.22 11.62
N GLY A 389 25.54 -22.13 11.04
CA GLY A 389 26.43 -22.18 9.88
C GLY A 389 25.74 -22.32 8.53
N CYS A 390 24.43 -22.11 8.45
CA CYS A 390 23.70 -22.12 7.18
C CYS A 390 24.18 -21.00 6.26
N VAL A 391 24.33 -21.32 4.98
CA VAL A 391 24.76 -20.41 3.92
C VAL A 391 23.72 -20.24 2.81
N ASN A 392 22.62 -20.97 2.89
CA ASN A 392 21.59 -21.03 1.85
C ASN A 392 20.32 -20.31 2.33
N PHE A 393 20.10 -19.14 1.81
CA PHE A 393 18.94 -18.31 2.09
C PHE A 393 18.19 -18.01 0.80
N GLU A 394 16.87 -18.00 0.85
CA GLU A 394 16.00 -17.79 -0.30
C GLU A 394 14.84 -16.86 0.07
N VAL A 395 14.51 -15.93 -0.80
CA VAL A 395 13.34 -15.06 -0.69
C VAL A 395 12.33 -15.48 -1.75
N GLU A 396 11.10 -15.77 -1.35
CA GLU A 396 10.06 -16.20 -2.27
C GLU A 396 9.73 -15.10 -3.30
N GLY A 397 9.73 -15.47 -4.58
CA GLY A 397 9.34 -14.59 -5.69
C GLY A 397 10.43 -13.65 -6.19
N VAL A 398 11.66 -13.75 -5.66
CA VAL A 398 12.82 -12.97 -6.12
C VAL A 398 14.06 -13.85 -6.17
N ASN A 399 14.82 -13.76 -7.25
CA ASN A 399 16.15 -14.35 -7.32
C ASN A 399 17.14 -13.44 -6.55
N ALA A 400 17.09 -13.51 -5.22
CA ALA A 400 17.86 -12.65 -4.33
C ALA A 400 19.39 -12.77 -4.56
N ASP A 401 19.89 -13.92 -5.02
CA ASP A 401 21.30 -14.14 -5.36
C ASP A 401 21.73 -13.32 -6.60
N ALA A 402 20.77 -12.98 -7.47
CA ALA A 402 21.00 -12.19 -8.68
C ALA A 402 20.91 -10.68 -8.42
N VAL A 403 20.23 -10.28 -7.37
CA VAL A 403 20.10 -8.88 -6.94
C VAL A 403 21.28 -8.52 -6.03
N ASN A 404 22.04 -7.50 -6.38
CA ASN A 404 23.12 -7.01 -5.51
C ASN A 404 22.52 -6.21 -4.34
N VAL A 405 22.42 -6.84 -3.18
CA VAL A 405 21.88 -6.23 -1.94
C VAL A 405 22.86 -5.28 -1.23
N ASP A 406 24.13 -5.18 -1.69
CA ASP A 406 25.08 -4.24 -1.13
C ASP A 406 24.72 -2.78 -1.45
N SER A 407 23.89 -2.57 -2.48
CA SER A 407 23.33 -1.26 -2.82
C SER A 407 21.81 -1.32 -2.84
N ARG A 408 21.20 -0.57 -1.97
CA ARG A 408 19.74 -0.50 -1.82
C ARG A 408 19.03 -0.02 -3.07
N SER A 409 19.67 0.84 -3.86
CA SER A 409 19.16 1.33 -5.14
C SER A 409 18.86 0.25 -6.18
N ASN A 410 19.40 -0.97 -6.00
CA ASN A 410 19.20 -2.07 -6.94
C ASN A 410 17.84 -2.78 -6.79
N TYR A 411 17.11 -2.56 -5.69
CA TYR A 411 15.89 -3.33 -5.40
C TYR A 411 14.72 -2.52 -4.83
N ILE A 412 14.83 -1.19 -4.79
CA ILE A 412 13.74 -0.31 -4.35
C ILE A 412 13.28 0.62 -5.48
N MET A 413 12.15 1.29 -5.25
CA MET A 413 11.71 2.41 -6.09
C MET A 413 12.42 3.69 -5.67
N ASN A 414 13.48 4.05 -6.40
CA ASN A 414 14.33 5.19 -6.02
C ASN A 414 13.69 6.56 -6.25
N SER A 415 12.77 6.68 -7.22
CA SER A 415 12.00 7.92 -7.42
C SER A 415 10.90 8.13 -6.36
N ASN A 416 10.71 7.20 -5.45
CA ASN A 416 9.58 7.04 -4.56
C ASN A 416 8.27 6.76 -5.33
N ILE A 417 7.21 6.39 -4.59
CA ILE A 417 5.89 6.11 -5.18
C ILE A 417 5.27 7.38 -5.79
N VAL A 418 5.48 8.54 -5.17
CA VAL A 418 4.98 9.83 -5.68
C VAL A 418 5.81 10.32 -6.84
N GLY A 419 7.13 10.18 -6.80
CA GLY A 419 8.03 10.74 -7.78
C GLY A 419 7.89 10.17 -9.20
N VAL A 420 7.18 9.05 -9.39
CA VAL A 420 6.86 8.56 -10.74
C VAL A 420 6.00 9.56 -11.54
N GLU A 421 5.33 10.50 -10.85
CA GLU A 421 4.51 11.53 -11.48
C GLU A 421 5.35 12.69 -12.05
N ASP A 422 6.61 12.82 -11.62
CA ASP A 422 7.56 13.83 -12.10
C ASP A 422 8.35 13.35 -13.34
N ALA A 423 8.15 12.09 -13.74
CA ALA A 423 8.73 11.54 -14.96
C ALA A 423 8.05 12.12 -16.20
N ASP A 424 8.79 12.24 -17.29
CA ASP A 424 8.26 12.61 -18.63
C ASP A 424 8.19 11.41 -19.59
N VAL A 425 8.98 10.37 -19.32
CA VAL A 425 8.95 9.09 -20.04
C VAL A 425 9.08 7.95 -19.04
N VAL A 426 8.22 6.92 -19.14
CA VAL A 426 8.26 5.72 -18.30
C VAL A 426 8.40 4.47 -19.18
N LEU A 427 9.41 3.65 -18.90
CA LEU A 427 9.60 2.33 -19.50
C LEU A 427 9.37 1.26 -18.43
N MET A 428 8.30 0.48 -18.55
CA MET A 428 7.99 -0.66 -17.69
C MET A 428 8.58 -1.94 -18.29
N VAL A 429 9.41 -2.65 -17.55
CA VAL A 429 10.09 -3.88 -18.00
C VAL A 429 9.66 -5.06 -17.15
N GLY A 430 8.92 -5.98 -17.73
CA GLY A 430 8.42 -7.16 -17.05
C GLY A 430 7.52 -6.82 -15.84
N ALA A 431 6.78 -5.72 -15.92
CA ALA A 431 5.86 -5.25 -14.89
C ALA A 431 4.43 -5.16 -15.43
N ASP A 432 3.49 -5.85 -14.83
CA ASP A 432 2.07 -5.57 -14.96
C ASP A 432 1.62 -4.78 -13.73
N VAL A 433 1.81 -3.46 -13.79
CA VAL A 433 1.60 -2.57 -12.64
C VAL A 433 0.14 -2.59 -12.15
N ARG A 434 -0.82 -2.87 -13.04
CA ARG A 434 -2.22 -2.99 -12.66
C ARG A 434 -2.48 -4.17 -11.75
N LEU A 435 -1.80 -5.30 -11.96
CA LEU A 435 -1.95 -6.51 -11.17
C LEU A 435 -0.98 -6.57 -9.97
N GLU A 436 0.23 -6.03 -10.12
CA GLU A 436 1.25 -6.05 -9.07
C GLU A 436 1.03 -4.95 -8.02
N ALA A 437 0.58 -3.75 -8.44
CA ALA A 437 0.41 -2.57 -7.61
C ALA A 437 -0.71 -1.64 -8.12
N PRO A 438 -2.00 -1.99 -7.96
CA PRO A 438 -3.12 -1.25 -8.54
C PRO A 438 -3.17 0.24 -8.17
N VAL A 439 -2.76 0.60 -6.96
CA VAL A 439 -2.73 2.00 -6.52
C VAL A 439 -1.62 2.79 -7.22
N LEU A 440 -0.45 2.18 -7.47
CA LEU A 440 0.60 2.77 -8.29
C LEU A 440 0.13 2.94 -9.75
N ASN A 441 -0.60 1.97 -10.28
CA ASN A 441 -1.19 2.06 -11.61
C ASN A 441 -2.12 3.28 -11.77
N ALA A 442 -2.90 3.61 -10.73
CA ALA A 442 -3.75 4.79 -10.72
C ALA A 442 -2.93 6.09 -10.77
N ARG A 443 -1.77 6.16 -10.09
CA ARG A 443 -0.84 7.30 -10.18
C ARG A 443 -0.22 7.43 -11.59
N LEU A 444 0.27 6.33 -12.15
CA LEU A 444 0.80 6.30 -13.52
C LEU A 444 -0.27 6.70 -14.54
N ARG A 445 -1.50 6.23 -14.36
CA ARG A 445 -2.63 6.70 -15.18
C ARG A 445 -2.80 8.20 -15.11
N ARG A 446 -2.78 8.79 -13.93
CA ARG A 446 -2.89 10.25 -13.73
C ARG A 446 -1.74 10.98 -14.45
N ALA A 447 -0.51 10.51 -14.30
CA ALA A 447 0.67 11.05 -14.98
C ALA A 447 0.54 10.98 -16.51
N ASN A 448 0.05 9.86 -17.04
CA ASN A 448 -0.17 9.70 -18.48
C ASN A 448 -1.29 10.59 -19.00
N VAL A 449 -2.50 10.50 -18.43
CA VAL A 449 -3.72 11.14 -18.97
C VAL A 449 -3.73 12.65 -18.69
N ALA A 450 -3.33 13.10 -17.51
CA ALA A 450 -3.33 14.50 -17.11
C ALA A 450 -1.98 15.19 -17.36
N GLY A 451 -0.86 14.47 -17.11
CA GLY A 451 0.50 14.98 -17.25
C GLY A 451 1.11 14.80 -18.64
N GLY A 452 0.52 13.95 -19.49
CA GLY A 452 1.02 13.68 -20.85
C GLY A 452 2.32 12.86 -20.89
N VAL A 453 2.64 12.15 -19.79
CA VAL A 453 3.81 11.28 -19.69
C VAL A 453 3.73 10.16 -20.73
N LYS A 454 4.79 9.98 -21.52
CA LYS A 454 4.87 8.89 -22.50
C LYS A 454 5.24 7.59 -21.79
N MET A 455 4.50 6.53 -22.08
CA MET A 455 4.72 5.24 -21.44
C MET A 455 4.89 4.12 -22.43
N ALA A 456 5.84 3.22 -22.14
CA ALA A 456 6.07 2.01 -22.91
C ALA A 456 6.22 0.80 -21.99
N THR A 457 5.87 -0.39 -22.52
CA THR A 457 6.02 -1.66 -21.84
C THR A 457 6.87 -2.62 -22.65
N LEU A 458 7.77 -3.30 -21.98
CA LEU A 458 8.51 -4.45 -22.48
C LEU A 458 8.16 -5.66 -21.63
N GLY A 459 7.40 -6.59 -22.18
CA GLY A 459 6.86 -7.75 -21.49
C GLY A 459 5.36 -7.92 -21.73
N HIS A 460 4.82 -9.01 -21.26
CA HIS A 460 3.38 -9.23 -21.31
C HIS A 460 2.68 -8.39 -20.23
N HIS A 461 1.65 -7.69 -20.62
CA HIS A 461 0.77 -6.94 -19.73
C HIS A 461 -0.67 -7.05 -20.18
N GLY A 462 -1.61 -6.88 -19.24
CA GLY A 462 -3.02 -6.69 -19.53
C GLY A 462 -3.34 -5.27 -19.99
N ASP A 463 -4.62 -4.91 -19.92
CA ASP A 463 -5.08 -3.52 -20.11
C ASP A 463 -4.68 -2.68 -18.87
N LEU A 464 -3.73 -1.78 -18.99
CA LEU A 464 -3.29 -0.87 -17.93
C LEU A 464 -4.24 0.30 -17.70
N THR A 465 -5.31 0.40 -18.48
CA THR A 465 -6.35 1.46 -18.44
C THR A 465 -5.93 2.83 -18.98
N TYR A 466 -4.74 2.92 -19.58
CA TYR A 466 -4.23 4.11 -20.26
C TYR A 466 -3.36 3.71 -21.47
N PRO A 467 -3.14 4.62 -22.43
CA PRO A 467 -2.33 4.33 -23.61
C PRO A 467 -0.87 4.04 -23.26
N VAL A 468 -0.36 2.91 -23.73
CA VAL A 468 1.05 2.52 -23.61
C VAL A 468 1.57 2.00 -24.94
N GLU A 469 2.83 2.26 -25.28
CA GLU A 469 3.51 1.67 -26.41
C GLU A 469 4.03 0.27 -26.03
N ASN A 470 3.58 -0.77 -26.73
CA ASN A 470 4.06 -2.13 -26.50
C ASN A 470 5.31 -2.37 -27.36
N LEU A 471 6.46 -2.55 -26.73
CA LEU A 471 7.74 -2.79 -27.40
C LEU A 471 7.95 -4.26 -27.77
N GLY A 472 7.14 -5.16 -27.22
CA GLY A 472 7.25 -6.62 -27.38
C GLY A 472 7.46 -7.35 -26.05
N THR A 473 7.69 -8.68 -26.14
CA THR A 473 7.82 -9.54 -24.94
C THR A 473 9.22 -10.10 -24.77
N GLU A 474 10.09 -9.95 -25.78
CA GLU A 474 11.42 -10.56 -25.81
C GLU A 474 12.45 -9.69 -25.08
N ALA A 475 13.19 -10.28 -24.15
CA ALA A 475 14.25 -9.59 -23.41
C ALA A 475 15.36 -9.02 -24.32
N SER A 476 15.54 -9.59 -25.51
CA SER A 476 16.53 -9.14 -26.52
C SER A 476 16.31 -7.69 -26.99
N ILE A 477 15.09 -7.16 -26.89
CA ILE A 477 14.74 -5.77 -27.25
C ILE A 477 15.55 -4.76 -26.41
N ILE A 478 15.99 -5.14 -25.21
CA ILE A 478 16.90 -4.31 -24.40
C ILE A 478 18.22 -4.03 -25.15
N ASN A 479 18.74 -5.00 -25.90
CA ASN A 479 19.93 -4.80 -26.74
C ASN A 479 19.65 -3.83 -27.91
N ASP A 480 18.45 -3.87 -28.47
CA ASP A 480 18.05 -2.96 -29.55
C ASP A 480 17.84 -1.54 -29.01
N LEU A 481 17.30 -1.39 -27.80
CA LEU A 481 17.24 -0.10 -27.11
C LEU A 481 18.65 0.45 -26.86
N LEU A 482 19.56 -0.34 -26.29
CA LEU A 482 20.95 0.04 -26.02
C LEU A 482 21.74 0.41 -27.29
N SER A 483 21.49 -0.31 -28.40
CA SER A 483 22.16 -0.03 -29.67
C SER A 483 21.54 1.12 -30.46
N GLY A 484 20.41 1.69 -29.98
CA GLY A 484 19.67 2.77 -30.67
C GLY A 484 18.92 2.32 -31.92
N LYS A 485 18.72 1.01 -32.12
CA LYS A 485 17.98 0.47 -33.25
C LYS A 485 16.47 0.57 -33.07
N HIS A 486 15.99 0.55 -31.84
CA HIS A 486 14.57 0.68 -31.55
C HIS A 486 14.15 2.15 -31.52
N ALA A 487 12.99 2.49 -32.10
CA ALA A 487 12.49 3.88 -32.20
C ALA A 487 12.34 4.54 -30.80
N PHE A 488 11.93 3.79 -29.78
CA PHE A 488 11.77 4.30 -28.42
C PHE A 488 13.09 4.77 -27.78
N SER A 489 14.25 4.35 -28.29
CA SER A 489 15.57 4.83 -27.83
C SER A 489 15.73 6.34 -27.99
N GLU A 490 15.15 6.91 -29.07
CA GLU A 490 15.16 8.36 -29.29
C GLU A 490 14.26 9.09 -28.29
N THR A 491 13.12 8.50 -27.94
CA THR A 491 12.23 9.03 -26.90
C THR A 491 12.91 9.07 -25.54
N LEU A 492 13.59 7.99 -25.14
CA LEU A 492 14.37 7.95 -23.90
C LEU A 492 15.51 8.97 -23.90
N LYS A 493 16.22 9.11 -25.01
CA LYS A 493 17.36 10.06 -25.14
C LYS A 493 16.95 11.52 -24.98
N ASN A 494 15.73 11.86 -25.43
CA ASN A 494 15.22 13.23 -25.40
C ASN A 494 14.44 13.53 -24.10
N ALA A 495 14.27 12.55 -23.24
CA ALA A 495 13.60 12.71 -21.97
C ALA A 495 14.45 13.53 -20.99
N LYS A 496 13.78 14.35 -20.16
CA LYS A 496 14.42 15.12 -19.09
C LYS A 496 14.52 14.29 -17.81
N ASN A 497 13.43 13.61 -17.47
CA ASN A 497 13.28 12.75 -16.29
C ASN A 497 12.82 11.35 -16.72
N PRO A 498 13.65 10.57 -17.44
CA PRO A 498 13.27 9.21 -17.82
C PRO A 498 13.19 8.31 -16.60
N CYS A 499 12.19 7.41 -16.60
CA CYS A 499 11.93 6.47 -15.53
C CYS A 499 11.86 5.05 -16.08
N VAL A 500 12.49 4.10 -15.38
CA VAL A 500 12.41 2.66 -15.67
C VAL A 500 11.81 1.96 -14.48
N ILE A 501 10.76 1.15 -14.69
CA ILE A 501 10.13 0.34 -13.65
C ILE A 501 10.34 -1.14 -13.99
N VAL A 502 11.10 -1.82 -13.16
CA VAL A 502 11.41 -3.25 -13.29
C VAL A 502 10.44 -4.05 -12.43
N GLY A 503 9.69 -4.96 -13.04
CA GLY A 503 8.68 -5.75 -12.34
C GLY A 503 9.10 -7.19 -12.02
N SER A 504 8.17 -7.93 -11.43
CA SER A 504 8.37 -9.28 -10.92
C SER A 504 8.77 -10.31 -11.99
N ALA A 505 8.36 -10.10 -13.25
CA ALA A 505 8.75 -10.98 -14.36
C ALA A 505 10.25 -10.96 -14.65
N VAL A 506 10.97 -9.90 -14.28
CA VAL A 506 12.44 -9.83 -14.38
C VAL A 506 13.08 -10.46 -13.15
N LEU A 507 12.56 -10.14 -11.96
CA LEU A 507 13.21 -10.49 -10.69
C LEU A 507 13.25 -12.00 -10.39
N ASN A 508 12.34 -12.76 -10.96
CA ASN A 508 12.22 -14.21 -10.71
C ASN A 508 12.90 -15.10 -11.76
N ARG A 509 13.52 -14.49 -12.79
CA ARG A 509 14.13 -15.24 -13.89
C ARG A 509 15.52 -15.77 -13.56
N PRO A 510 15.94 -16.89 -14.17
CA PRO A 510 17.31 -17.38 -14.04
C PRO A 510 18.36 -16.39 -14.57
N ASP A 511 18.03 -15.61 -15.61
CA ASP A 511 18.88 -14.59 -16.24
C ASP A 511 18.70 -13.18 -15.66
N CYS A 512 18.06 -13.05 -14.48
CA CYS A 512 17.81 -11.79 -13.78
C CYS A 512 19.06 -10.91 -13.66
N ALA A 513 20.22 -11.51 -13.31
CA ALA A 513 21.47 -10.77 -13.17
C ALA A 513 21.91 -10.08 -14.48
N GLN A 514 21.76 -10.76 -15.62
CA GLN A 514 22.09 -10.22 -16.93
C GLN A 514 21.09 -9.11 -17.35
N LEU A 515 19.81 -9.33 -17.06
CA LEU A 515 18.75 -8.34 -17.32
C LEU A 515 18.98 -7.05 -16.51
N LEU A 516 19.17 -7.16 -15.19
CA LEU A 516 19.46 -6.02 -14.34
C LEU A 516 20.71 -5.29 -14.79
N LYS A 517 21.79 -6.00 -15.13
CA LYS A 517 23.01 -5.38 -15.67
C LYS A 517 22.73 -4.56 -16.92
N SER A 518 21.97 -5.09 -17.86
CA SER A 518 21.65 -4.39 -19.10
C SER A 518 20.72 -3.20 -18.88
N LEU A 519 19.76 -3.32 -17.94
CA LEU A 519 18.87 -2.21 -17.55
C LEU A 519 19.62 -1.08 -16.83
N HIS A 520 20.60 -1.42 -16.05
CA HIS A 520 21.49 -0.44 -15.47
C HIS A 520 22.33 0.27 -16.56
N GLN A 521 22.92 -0.47 -17.51
CA GLN A 521 23.63 0.14 -18.65
C GLN A 521 22.72 1.07 -19.45
N LEU A 522 21.44 0.68 -19.63
CA LEU A 522 20.43 1.53 -20.24
C LEU A 522 20.20 2.80 -19.42
N SER A 523 20.13 2.66 -18.10
CA SER A 523 19.94 3.80 -17.19
C SER A 523 21.08 4.80 -17.25
N ASP A 524 22.33 4.32 -17.26
CA ASP A 524 23.51 5.18 -17.42
C ASP A 524 23.56 5.84 -18.82
N GLN A 525 23.19 5.11 -19.88
CA GLN A 525 23.27 5.60 -21.24
C GLN A 525 22.22 6.69 -21.55
N PHE A 526 21.00 6.56 -20.99
CA PHE A 526 19.89 7.46 -21.25
C PHE A 526 19.61 8.47 -20.14
N GLY A 527 20.48 8.55 -19.12
CA GLY A 527 20.33 9.52 -18.04
C GLY A 527 19.13 9.26 -17.14
N VAL A 528 18.72 7.98 -16.99
CA VAL A 528 17.66 7.58 -16.05
C VAL A 528 18.07 7.92 -14.62
N VAL A 529 19.37 7.90 -14.35
CA VAL A 529 19.94 8.32 -13.08
C VAL A 529 20.94 9.46 -13.31
N THR A 530 20.69 10.58 -12.65
CA THR A 530 21.53 11.79 -12.64
C THR A 530 21.79 12.21 -11.19
N ASN A 531 22.46 13.34 -10.98
CA ASN A 531 22.68 13.86 -9.62
C ASN A 531 21.37 14.31 -8.93
N ASP A 532 20.41 14.80 -9.73
CA ASP A 532 19.17 15.39 -9.22
C ASP A 532 17.93 14.49 -9.43
N TRP A 533 18.08 13.40 -10.18
CA TRP A 533 16.99 12.48 -10.53
C TRP A 533 17.45 11.02 -10.50
N ASN A 534 16.72 10.17 -9.79
CA ASN A 534 16.91 8.72 -9.85
C ASN A 534 15.60 8.04 -10.27
N GLY A 535 15.48 7.79 -11.57
CA GLY A 535 14.32 7.15 -12.19
C GLY A 535 14.44 5.62 -12.33
N PHE A 536 15.47 4.99 -11.77
CA PHE A 536 15.57 3.53 -11.76
C PHE A 536 14.76 2.94 -10.60
N ASN A 537 13.70 2.22 -10.91
CA ASN A 537 12.75 1.71 -9.94
C ASN A 537 12.59 0.20 -10.07
N VAL A 538 12.56 -0.49 -8.94
CA VAL A 538 12.26 -1.92 -8.85
C VAL A 538 11.00 -2.10 -8.03
N LEU A 539 9.95 -2.62 -8.68
CA LEU A 539 8.65 -2.87 -8.06
C LEU A 539 8.66 -4.25 -7.41
N GLN A 540 8.59 -4.29 -6.10
CA GLN A 540 8.44 -5.52 -5.35
C GLN A 540 6.95 -5.91 -5.27
N ALA A 541 6.66 -7.20 -5.45
CA ALA A 541 5.27 -7.68 -5.54
C ALA A 541 4.62 -7.95 -4.17
N SER A 542 5.36 -7.94 -3.06
CA SER A 542 4.84 -8.29 -1.74
C SER A 542 5.54 -7.56 -0.60
N GLY A 543 4.84 -7.40 0.53
CA GLY A 543 5.30 -6.60 1.66
C GLY A 543 6.53 -7.12 2.41
N GLY A 544 6.82 -8.43 2.35
CA GLY A 544 7.98 -9.02 3.05
C GLY A 544 9.30 -8.97 2.27
N THR A 545 9.24 -8.75 0.94
CA THR A 545 10.40 -8.91 0.06
C THR A 545 11.48 -7.85 0.29
N THR A 546 11.12 -6.57 0.29
CA THR A 546 12.09 -5.48 0.48
C THR A 546 12.80 -5.58 1.82
N GLY A 547 12.06 -5.89 2.89
CA GLY A 547 12.64 -6.10 4.22
C GLY A 547 13.61 -7.27 4.29
N ALA A 548 13.35 -8.36 3.58
CA ALA A 548 14.26 -9.48 3.49
C ALA A 548 15.59 -9.12 2.79
N LEU A 549 15.50 -8.30 1.72
CA LEU A 549 16.68 -7.79 1.01
C LEU A 549 17.47 -6.79 1.85
N ASP A 550 16.80 -5.86 2.55
CA ASP A 550 17.43 -4.92 3.49
C ASP A 550 18.18 -5.63 4.63
N LEU A 551 17.65 -6.76 5.07
CA LEU A 551 18.30 -7.62 6.08
C LEU A 551 19.40 -8.51 5.48
N GLY A 552 19.64 -8.45 4.18
CA GLY A 552 20.63 -9.30 3.50
C GLY A 552 20.30 -10.79 3.63
N PHE A 553 19.03 -11.16 3.48
CA PHE A 553 18.58 -12.56 3.50
C PHE A 553 18.85 -13.21 2.15
N VAL A 554 20.13 -13.36 1.83
CA VAL A 554 20.65 -13.87 0.55
C VAL A 554 21.73 -14.92 0.79
N SER A 555 21.86 -15.86 -0.14
CA SER A 555 22.85 -16.94 -0.01
C SER A 555 24.28 -16.41 -0.07
N SER A 556 25.18 -17.06 0.65
CA SER A 556 26.62 -16.80 0.50
C SER A 556 27.12 -17.20 -0.89
N LYS A 557 28.07 -16.44 -1.45
CA LYS A 557 28.73 -16.76 -2.73
C LYS A 557 29.40 -18.12 -2.74
N ASN A 558 29.71 -18.69 -1.57
CA ASN A 558 30.26 -20.03 -1.39
C ASN A 558 29.14 -21.08 -1.27
N LYS A 559 28.08 -20.96 -2.04
CA LYS A 559 26.96 -21.90 -2.11
C LYS A 559 27.45 -23.29 -2.52
N HIS A 560 27.85 -24.09 -1.56
CA HIS A 560 28.16 -25.52 -1.77
C HIS A 560 26.95 -26.34 -1.30
N ILE A 561 25.91 -26.40 -2.12
CA ILE A 561 24.88 -27.44 -1.96
C ILE A 561 25.53 -28.73 -2.50
N SER A 562 25.92 -29.63 -1.61
CA SER A 562 26.23 -30.99 -2.00
C SER A 562 24.93 -31.62 -2.50
N GLU A 563 24.84 -31.88 -3.80
CA GLU A 563 23.63 -32.45 -4.40
C GLU A 563 23.37 -33.91 -3.93
N ASN A 564 24.34 -34.59 -3.29
CA ASN A 564 24.30 -36.02 -3.16
C ASN A 564 24.40 -36.60 -1.74
N ASP A 565 24.72 -35.88 -0.66
CA ASP A 565 24.97 -36.54 0.62
C ASP A 565 24.27 -35.87 1.82
N GLY A 566 23.34 -36.63 2.44
CA GLY A 566 22.73 -36.33 3.73
C GLY A 566 21.31 -35.76 3.69
N LEU A 567 20.65 -35.75 4.86
CA LEU A 567 19.33 -35.19 5.07
C LEU A 567 19.37 -33.66 4.90
N LYS A 568 18.62 -33.13 3.96
CA LYS A 568 18.44 -31.70 3.75
C LYS A 568 17.36 -31.19 4.71
N VAL A 569 17.64 -30.16 5.50
CA VAL A 569 16.68 -29.52 6.40
C VAL A 569 16.33 -28.15 5.88
N VAL A 570 15.05 -27.91 5.69
CA VAL A 570 14.51 -26.65 5.17
C VAL A 570 13.63 -26.00 6.23
N TYR A 571 13.99 -24.78 6.61
CA TYR A 571 13.12 -23.93 7.44
C TYR A 571 12.36 -22.95 6.54
N ASN A 572 11.08 -23.15 6.44
CA ASN A 572 10.17 -22.38 5.60
C ASN A 572 9.34 -21.42 6.46
N LEU A 573 9.63 -20.12 6.38
CA LEU A 573 8.91 -19.07 7.09
C LEU A 573 7.81 -18.48 6.18
N GLY A 574 6.66 -19.14 6.13
CA GLY A 574 5.46 -18.67 5.44
C GLY A 574 5.53 -18.67 3.91
N SER A 575 6.49 -19.36 3.30
CA SER A 575 6.55 -19.49 1.84
C SER A 575 5.63 -20.61 1.35
N GLU A 576 4.96 -20.34 0.25
CA GLU A 576 4.02 -21.24 -0.44
C GLU A 576 4.63 -21.88 -1.70
N THR A 577 5.92 -21.65 -1.96
CA THR A 577 6.61 -22.20 -3.12
C THR A 577 7.13 -23.61 -2.81
N ILE A 578 6.65 -24.64 -3.51
CA ILE A 578 7.09 -26.03 -3.35
C ILE A 578 8.25 -26.39 -4.28
N SER A 579 8.47 -25.66 -5.35
CA SER A 579 9.36 -26.04 -6.46
C SER A 579 10.80 -26.41 -6.07
N SER A 580 11.30 -25.93 -4.94
CA SER A 580 12.61 -26.31 -4.39
C SER A 580 12.57 -27.59 -3.54
N TYR A 581 11.40 -28.19 -3.32
CA TYR A 581 11.19 -29.30 -2.38
C TYR A 581 10.86 -30.64 -3.03
N ASP A 582 10.62 -30.70 -4.35
CA ASP A 582 10.03 -31.86 -5.02
C ASP A 582 11.01 -33.02 -5.33
N SER A 583 12.28 -32.88 -5.02
CA SER A 583 13.23 -33.92 -5.28
C SER A 583 13.37 -34.92 -4.12
N GLU A 584 12.94 -36.14 -4.31
CA GLU A 584 13.18 -37.35 -3.52
C GLU A 584 12.53 -37.42 -2.12
N PRO A 585 11.42 -38.18 -1.96
CA PRO A 585 10.86 -38.51 -0.66
C PRO A 585 11.87 -39.19 0.26
N GLY A 586 12.02 -38.71 1.50
CA GLY A 586 12.87 -39.32 2.53
C GLY A 586 14.28 -38.75 2.65
N LYS A 587 14.70 -37.82 1.77
CA LYS A 587 16.01 -37.14 1.87
C LYS A 587 15.94 -35.70 2.38
N LYS A 588 14.76 -35.18 2.70
CA LYS A 588 14.59 -33.83 3.25
C LYS A 588 13.64 -33.83 4.43
N PHE A 589 13.84 -32.86 5.30
CA PHE A 589 12.98 -32.56 6.42
C PHE A 589 12.53 -31.10 6.31
N VAL A 590 11.23 -30.86 6.27
CA VAL A 590 10.64 -29.51 6.05
C VAL A 590 9.95 -29.04 7.32
N ILE A 591 10.41 -27.91 7.85
CA ILE A 591 9.79 -27.18 8.93
C ILE A 591 9.02 -26.03 8.31
N TYR A 592 7.71 -25.98 8.49
CA TYR A 592 6.88 -24.84 8.05
C TYR A 592 6.43 -24.05 9.26
N GLN A 593 6.72 -22.76 9.27
CA GLN A 593 6.19 -21.81 10.23
C GLN A 593 5.36 -20.78 9.48
N GLY A 594 4.06 -20.67 9.81
CA GLY A 594 3.16 -19.76 9.12
C GLY A 594 1.77 -19.77 9.72
N HIS A 595 0.86 -18.99 9.16
CA HIS A 595 -0.46 -18.72 9.74
C HIS A 595 -1.61 -19.50 9.08
N HIS A 596 -1.42 -20.07 7.89
CA HIS A 596 -2.46 -20.79 7.15
C HIS A 596 -1.99 -22.19 6.77
N GLY A 597 -2.95 -23.12 6.76
CA GLY A 597 -2.76 -24.46 6.22
C GLY A 597 -3.01 -24.47 4.71
N ASP A 598 -1.99 -24.13 3.93
CA ASP A 598 -1.98 -24.14 2.48
C ASP A 598 -0.83 -25.00 1.97
N VAL A 599 -0.37 -24.78 0.77
CA VAL A 599 0.62 -25.57 0.04
C VAL A 599 1.90 -25.78 0.87
N GLY A 600 2.43 -24.74 1.50
CA GLY A 600 3.63 -24.80 2.33
C GLY A 600 3.45 -25.72 3.54
N ALA A 601 2.32 -25.64 4.23
CA ALA A 601 2.00 -26.49 5.38
C ALA A 601 1.75 -27.94 4.97
N ALA A 602 1.12 -28.19 3.82
CA ALA A 602 0.81 -29.53 3.33
C ALA A 602 2.06 -30.36 3.02
N GLY A 603 3.15 -29.71 2.60
CA GLY A 603 4.43 -30.34 2.29
C GLY A 603 5.37 -30.52 3.48
N ALA A 604 5.00 -30.06 4.69
CA ALA A 604 5.87 -30.02 5.85
C ALA A 604 5.87 -31.32 6.66
N ASP A 605 6.97 -31.59 7.37
CA ASP A 605 7.09 -32.64 8.37
C ASP A 605 6.72 -32.10 9.79
N VAL A 606 6.99 -30.82 10.05
CA VAL A 606 6.56 -30.12 11.25
C VAL A 606 5.95 -28.76 10.86
N VAL A 607 4.81 -28.42 11.47
CA VAL A 607 4.10 -27.16 11.26
C VAL A 607 4.03 -26.40 12.58
N LEU A 608 4.52 -25.15 12.56
CA LEU A 608 4.52 -24.25 13.70
C LEU A 608 3.53 -23.09 13.42
N PRO A 609 2.48 -22.90 14.23
CA PRO A 609 1.43 -21.92 13.96
C PRO A 609 1.90 -20.50 14.28
N GLY A 610 2.11 -19.71 13.24
CA GLY A 610 2.45 -18.30 13.30
C GLY A 610 1.23 -17.37 13.32
N ALA A 611 1.47 -16.07 13.53
CA ALA A 611 0.46 -15.03 13.53
C ALA A 611 0.35 -14.34 12.16
N ALA A 612 -0.86 -14.03 11.70
CA ALA A 612 -1.08 -13.20 10.53
C ALA A 612 -0.74 -11.72 10.80
N TYR A 613 -0.62 -10.90 9.74
CA TYR A 613 -0.22 -9.50 9.87
C TYR A 613 -1.16 -8.64 10.75
N THR A 614 -2.44 -8.99 10.84
CA THR A 614 -3.42 -8.32 11.71
C THR A 614 -3.37 -8.78 13.17
N GLU A 615 -2.52 -9.75 13.52
CA GLU A 615 -2.48 -10.42 14.83
C GLU A 615 -1.15 -10.21 15.55
N LYS A 616 -0.22 -9.47 14.97
CA LYS A 616 1.12 -9.19 15.52
C LYS A 616 1.54 -7.75 15.28
N ASP A 617 2.33 -7.22 16.21
CA ASP A 617 3.09 -6.01 15.98
C ASP A 617 4.34 -6.38 15.18
N ALA A 618 4.54 -5.74 14.04
CA ALA A 618 5.59 -6.12 13.11
C ALA A 618 6.11 -4.92 12.32
N THR A 619 7.29 -5.06 11.73
CA THR A 619 7.89 -4.09 10.81
C THR A 619 7.91 -4.69 9.41
N TYR A 620 7.53 -3.89 8.42
CA TYR A 620 7.66 -4.20 7.01
C TYR A 620 8.35 -3.06 6.29
N VAL A 621 8.96 -3.35 5.15
CA VAL A 621 9.56 -2.32 4.29
C VAL A 621 8.86 -2.38 2.94
N ASN A 622 8.29 -1.25 2.52
CA ASN A 622 7.59 -1.19 1.24
C ASN A 622 8.55 -1.09 0.04
N THR A 623 8.02 -1.10 -1.16
CA THR A 623 8.81 -1.10 -2.41
C THR A 623 9.68 0.16 -2.59
N GLU A 624 9.34 1.31 -1.97
CA GLU A 624 10.19 2.52 -1.98
C GLU A 624 11.24 2.55 -0.86
N GLY A 625 11.31 1.47 -0.07
CA GLY A 625 12.26 1.36 1.03
C GLY A 625 11.82 2.05 2.33
N ARG A 626 10.57 2.39 2.49
CA ARG A 626 9.97 2.95 3.71
C ARG A 626 9.74 1.84 4.72
N ALA A 627 10.37 1.91 5.88
CA ALA A 627 10.09 1.02 7.00
C ALA A 627 8.79 1.45 7.69
N GLN A 628 7.83 0.55 7.80
CA GLN A 628 6.49 0.84 8.33
C GLN A 628 6.13 -0.10 9.46
N ARG A 629 5.29 0.36 10.42
CA ARG A 629 4.79 -0.44 11.54
C ARG A 629 3.39 -0.98 11.25
N ALA A 630 3.26 -2.32 11.35
CA ALA A 630 1.96 -2.98 11.46
C ALA A 630 1.62 -3.17 12.94
N LEU A 631 0.37 -2.89 13.31
CA LEU A 631 -0.13 -3.05 14.69
C LEU A 631 -1.12 -4.20 14.77
N ALA A 632 -1.06 -4.95 15.85
CA ALA A 632 -1.99 -6.03 16.14
C ALA A 632 -3.41 -5.49 16.38
N CYS A 633 -4.38 -6.00 15.63
CA CYS A 633 -5.80 -5.65 15.75
C CYS A 633 -6.56 -6.65 16.60
N VAL A 634 -6.21 -7.92 16.47
CA VAL A 634 -6.83 -9.07 17.14
C VAL A 634 -5.76 -10.04 17.63
N ALA A 635 -6.12 -10.92 18.55
CA ALA A 635 -5.22 -11.97 19.01
C ALA A 635 -5.14 -13.12 17.99
N PRO A 636 -3.99 -13.80 17.86
CA PRO A 636 -3.86 -14.99 17.03
C PRO A 636 -4.72 -16.16 17.57
N PRO A 637 -5.20 -17.07 16.71
CA PRO A 637 -6.08 -18.16 17.10
C PRO A 637 -5.34 -19.24 17.90
N GLY A 638 -6.01 -19.82 18.87
CA GLY A 638 -5.56 -20.99 19.62
C GLY A 638 -4.16 -20.84 20.24
N LEU A 639 -3.26 -21.71 19.86
CA LEU A 639 -1.87 -21.73 20.34
C LEU A 639 -0.89 -20.97 19.42
N ALA A 640 -1.37 -20.31 18.37
CA ALA A 640 -0.52 -19.54 17.47
C ALA A 640 0.19 -18.38 18.20
N ARG A 641 1.39 -18.03 17.75
CA ARG A 641 2.25 -17.00 18.35
C ARG A 641 2.88 -16.12 17.28
N ALA A 642 3.32 -14.92 17.68
CA ALA A 642 4.13 -14.08 16.82
C ALA A 642 5.41 -14.82 16.40
N ASP A 643 5.76 -14.74 15.14
CA ASP A 643 6.76 -15.59 14.50
C ASP A 643 8.15 -15.49 15.13
N TRP A 644 8.61 -14.28 15.47
CA TRP A 644 9.90 -14.09 16.14
C TRP A 644 9.98 -14.79 17.50
N LYS A 645 8.85 -14.93 18.23
CA LYS A 645 8.77 -15.65 19.51
C LYS A 645 8.95 -17.16 19.34
N ILE A 646 8.39 -17.69 18.24
CA ILE A 646 8.57 -19.10 17.88
C ILE A 646 10.05 -19.34 17.57
N LEU A 647 10.67 -18.51 16.76
CA LEU A 647 12.09 -18.59 16.42
C LEU A 647 13.00 -18.41 17.65
N ARG A 648 12.61 -17.55 18.57
CA ARG A 648 13.31 -17.41 19.85
C ARG A 648 13.28 -18.73 20.65
N ALA A 649 12.15 -19.42 20.70
CA ALA A 649 12.06 -20.74 21.33
C ALA A 649 12.84 -21.80 20.55
N VAL A 650 12.69 -21.86 19.23
CA VAL A 650 13.46 -22.77 18.35
C VAL A 650 14.96 -22.63 18.59
N SER A 651 15.46 -21.40 18.78
CA SER A 651 16.89 -21.15 18.99
C SER A 651 17.46 -21.82 20.24
N GLU A 652 16.65 -21.94 21.32
CA GLU A 652 17.04 -22.65 22.52
C GLU A 652 17.13 -24.15 22.31
N PHE A 653 16.13 -24.74 21.66
CA PHE A 653 16.13 -26.18 21.36
C PHE A 653 17.18 -26.56 20.30
N ALA A 654 17.54 -25.64 19.43
CA ALA A 654 18.63 -25.82 18.46
C ALA A 654 20.03 -25.52 19.05
N MET A 655 20.13 -25.22 20.36
CA MET A 655 21.37 -24.92 21.11
C MET A 655 22.13 -23.68 20.60
N VAL A 656 21.42 -22.73 19.97
CA VAL A 656 21.96 -21.44 19.46
C VAL A 656 21.08 -20.28 19.92
N PRO A 657 20.96 -20.03 21.24
CA PRO A 657 19.98 -19.11 21.78
C PRO A 657 20.16 -17.68 21.28
N LEU A 658 19.09 -17.08 20.76
CA LEU A 658 19.05 -15.67 20.40
C LEU A 658 19.21 -14.77 21.64
N LYS A 659 19.89 -13.63 21.49
CA LYS A 659 20.24 -12.73 22.60
C LYS A 659 19.11 -11.76 22.99
N TYR A 660 17.99 -11.75 22.29
CA TYR A 660 16.86 -10.85 22.52
C TYR A 660 15.61 -11.62 22.96
N ASN A 661 14.89 -11.06 23.93
CA ASN A 661 13.72 -11.66 24.57
C ASN A 661 12.44 -10.81 24.44
N THR A 662 12.57 -9.56 23.98
CA THR A 662 11.45 -8.65 23.76
C THR A 662 11.44 -8.15 22.32
N ILE A 663 10.30 -7.61 21.87
CA ILE A 663 10.18 -7.07 20.51
C ILE A 663 11.06 -5.83 20.32
N GLU A 664 11.25 -5.04 21.37
CA GLU A 664 12.11 -3.87 21.35
C GLU A 664 13.56 -4.28 21.11
N GLN A 665 14.07 -5.29 21.81
CA GLN A 665 15.41 -5.83 21.60
C GLN A 665 15.56 -6.45 20.21
N CYS A 666 14.51 -7.10 19.67
CA CYS A 666 14.50 -7.60 18.31
C CYS A 666 14.59 -6.44 17.28
N ARG A 667 13.92 -5.32 17.57
CA ARG A 667 13.98 -4.10 16.76
C ARG A 667 15.31 -3.37 16.87
N GLU A 668 15.96 -3.36 18.03
CA GLU A 668 17.35 -2.92 18.17
C GLU A 668 18.25 -3.76 17.27
N ARG A 669 18.04 -5.08 17.23
CA ARG A 669 18.78 -5.97 16.32
C ARG A 669 18.51 -5.64 14.84
N LEU A 670 17.28 -5.30 14.44
CA LEU A 670 16.99 -4.82 13.09
C LEU A 670 17.83 -3.57 12.75
N ALA A 671 17.86 -2.59 13.65
CA ALA A 671 18.61 -1.35 13.47
C ALA A 671 20.13 -1.57 13.43
N GLU A 672 20.67 -2.58 14.14
CA GLU A 672 22.07 -3.00 14.03
C GLU A 672 22.40 -3.57 12.65
N VAL A 673 21.46 -4.32 12.03
CA VAL A 673 21.66 -4.92 10.71
C VAL A 673 21.52 -3.86 9.61
N SER A 674 20.49 -3.01 9.70
CA SER A 674 20.28 -1.91 8.77
C SER A 674 19.75 -0.67 9.49
N PRO A 675 20.50 0.46 9.45
CA PRO A 675 20.11 1.71 10.11
C PRO A 675 18.76 2.27 9.65
N THR A 676 18.29 1.91 8.46
CA THR A 676 16.98 2.34 7.89
C THR A 676 15.79 1.96 8.77
N PHE A 677 15.91 0.93 9.61
CA PHE A 677 14.88 0.57 10.58
C PHE A 677 14.71 1.53 11.75
N ASN A 678 15.59 2.54 11.89
CA ASN A 678 15.41 3.64 12.85
C ASN A 678 14.49 4.75 12.33
N ALA A 679 14.39 4.91 11.00
CA ALA A 679 13.58 5.94 10.34
C ALA A 679 12.22 5.36 9.92
N ILE A 680 11.31 5.20 10.90
CA ILE A 680 9.98 4.64 10.65
C ILE A 680 9.10 5.67 9.94
N ASP A 681 8.45 5.23 8.86
CA ASP A 681 7.60 6.02 7.96
C ASP A 681 8.32 7.12 7.17
N GLU A 682 9.66 7.04 7.11
CA GLU A 682 10.51 7.93 6.31
C GLU A 682 11.17 7.15 5.17
N VAL A 683 11.50 7.82 4.08
CA VAL A 683 12.24 7.26 2.97
C VAL A 683 13.63 7.90 2.94
N GLU A 684 14.65 7.07 3.11
CA GLU A 684 16.04 7.51 2.97
C GLU A 684 16.49 7.35 1.51
N PRO A 685 17.02 8.41 0.88
CA PRO A 685 17.59 8.31 -0.47
C PRO A 685 18.71 7.28 -0.52
N SER A 686 18.66 6.40 -1.53
CA SER A 686 19.71 5.42 -1.75
C SER A 686 20.79 5.97 -2.68
N LEU A 687 22.05 5.56 -2.43
CA LEU A 687 23.17 5.93 -3.28
C LEU A 687 23.18 5.06 -4.55
N TRP A 688 23.24 5.71 -5.69
CA TRP A 688 23.52 5.04 -6.96
C TRP A 688 25.02 4.91 -7.17
N LEU A 689 25.51 3.68 -7.24
CA LEU A 689 26.93 3.39 -7.41
C LEU A 689 27.24 3.11 -8.89
N ASN A 690 27.54 4.15 -9.67
CA ASN A 690 27.89 4.03 -11.08
C ASN A 690 28.94 2.93 -11.32
N GLY A 691 28.61 1.93 -12.14
CA GLY A 691 29.50 0.85 -12.54
C GLY A 691 29.94 -0.15 -11.46
N ALA A 692 29.95 0.22 -10.18
CA ALA A 692 30.38 -0.66 -9.10
C ALA A 692 29.33 -1.74 -8.76
N SER A 693 28.05 -1.43 -8.92
CA SER A 693 26.94 -2.38 -8.72
C SER A 693 26.96 -3.53 -9.73
N TYR A 694 27.57 -3.33 -10.90
CA TYR A 694 27.55 -4.31 -11.99
C TYR A 694 28.70 -5.33 -11.93
N ALA A 695 29.81 -4.98 -11.32
CA ALA A 695 30.98 -5.87 -11.23
C ALA A 695 30.62 -7.21 -10.53
N HIS A 696 29.71 -7.17 -9.58
CA HIS A 696 29.21 -8.36 -8.89
C HIS A 696 28.25 -9.22 -9.74
N LEU A 697 27.39 -8.57 -10.52
CA LEU A 697 26.43 -9.25 -11.39
C LEU A 697 27.13 -9.98 -12.57
N ALA A 698 28.35 -9.55 -12.92
CA ALA A 698 29.13 -10.13 -14.01
C ALA A 698 30.00 -11.34 -13.61
N GLY A 699 29.98 -11.79 -12.35
CA GLY A 699 30.87 -12.88 -11.89
C GLY A 699 32.36 -12.54 -11.91
N GLY A 700 32.72 -11.27 -12.10
CA GLY A 700 34.11 -10.80 -12.09
C GLY A 700 34.51 -10.26 -10.72
N THR A 701 35.68 -10.65 -10.23
CA THR A 701 36.33 -10.02 -9.09
C THR A 701 36.49 -8.51 -9.37
N PRO A 702 36.15 -7.62 -8.43
CA PRO A 702 36.37 -6.19 -8.63
C PRO A 702 37.86 -5.92 -8.75
N ASN A 703 38.35 -5.56 -9.92
CA ASN A 703 39.68 -4.98 -10.06
C ASN A 703 39.65 -3.57 -9.46
N VAL A 704 39.96 -3.48 -8.18
CA VAL A 704 40.26 -2.20 -7.49
C VAL A 704 41.59 -1.71 -7.99
N ALA A 705 41.69 -1.27 -9.21
CA ALA A 705 42.67 -0.33 -9.76
C ALA A 705 42.50 -0.24 -11.28
N ALA A 706 41.66 0.62 -11.74
CA ALA A 706 41.77 1.16 -13.08
C ALA A 706 41.92 2.68 -12.98
N LYS A 707 43.11 3.15 -12.72
CA LYS A 707 43.53 4.47 -13.18
C LYS A 707 43.34 4.52 -14.70
N GLY A 708 42.56 5.49 -15.14
CA GLY A 708 42.46 6.05 -16.49
C GLY A 708 42.91 5.12 -17.65
N GLY A 709 42.01 4.33 -18.18
CA GLY A 709 42.22 3.62 -19.43
C GLY A 709 40.86 3.42 -20.09
N ALA A 710 40.70 3.98 -21.28
CA ALA A 710 39.52 3.81 -22.12
C ALA A 710 39.11 2.34 -22.22
N GLY A 711 37.98 1.97 -21.59
CA GLY A 711 37.47 0.61 -21.60
C GLY A 711 37.21 0.13 -23.02
N LYS A 712 37.80 -0.99 -23.40
CA LYS A 712 37.46 -1.72 -24.62
C LYS A 712 35.95 -1.98 -24.57
N LYS A 713 35.20 -1.42 -25.52
CA LYS A 713 33.82 -1.78 -25.82
C LYS A 713 33.80 -3.28 -26.12
N THR A 714 33.27 -4.10 -25.23
CA THR A 714 32.91 -5.49 -25.53
C THR A 714 31.66 -5.41 -26.44
N SER A 715 31.87 -5.50 -27.74
CA SER A 715 30.86 -5.44 -28.79
C SER A 715 30.14 -6.78 -28.98
N GLY A 716 29.64 -7.41 -27.93
CA GLY A 716 28.79 -8.58 -28.02
C GLY A 716 27.42 -8.27 -27.38
N ALA A 717 26.33 -8.49 -28.12
CA ALA A 717 24.98 -8.41 -27.56
C ALA A 717 24.87 -9.40 -26.40
N THR A 718 24.26 -8.98 -25.29
CA THR A 718 23.99 -9.87 -24.14
C THR A 718 22.98 -10.93 -24.58
N VAL A 719 23.26 -12.19 -24.30
CA VAL A 719 22.36 -13.30 -24.60
C VAL A 719 21.43 -13.47 -23.40
N PHE A 720 20.13 -13.36 -23.63
CA PHE A 720 19.09 -13.59 -22.63
C PHE A 720 18.41 -14.94 -22.86
N ALA A 721 17.72 -15.45 -21.84
CA ALA A 721 16.87 -16.63 -22.01
C ALA A 721 15.74 -16.32 -23.04
N SER A 722 15.39 -17.30 -23.84
CA SER A 722 14.40 -17.17 -24.91
C SER A 722 12.94 -17.04 -24.43
N GLU A 723 12.71 -17.28 -23.15
CA GLU A 723 11.39 -17.15 -22.54
C GLU A 723 10.92 -15.70 -22.54
N PRO A 724 9.66 -15.39 -22.91
CA PRO A 724 9.13 -14.06 -22.88
C PRO A 724 9.04 -13.51 -21.45
N LEU A 725 9.07 -12.19 -21.31
CA LEU A 725 8.85 -11.50 -20.05
C LEU A 725 7.35 -11.53 -19.73
N THR A 726 6.93 -12.46 -18.87
CA THR A 726 5.54 -12.62 -18.44
C THR A 726 5.40 -12.37 -16.95
N THR A 727 4.33 -11.67 -16.55
CA THR A 727 4.08 -11.43 -15.12
C THR A 727 3.89 -12.74 -14.35
N ASN A 728 4.34 -12.74 -13.09
CA ASN A 728 4.13 -13.86 -12.18
C ASN A 728 2.74 -13.85 -11.52
N VAL A 729 1.95 -12.81 -11.75
CA VAL A 729 0.59 -12.68 -11.20
C VAL A 729 -0.41 -13.19 -12.21
N GLU A 730 -0.71 -14.48 -12.18
CA GLU A 730 -1.75 -15.09 -13.04
C GLU A 730 -3.15 -14.68 -12.59
N ASN A 731 -3.37 -14.61 -11.29
CA ASN A 731 -4.66 -14.27 -10.70
C ASN A 731 -4.48 -13.27 -9.56
N PHE A 732 -4.89 -12.03 -9.79
CA PHE A 732 -4.83 -10.95 -8.82
C PHE A 732 -5.48 -11.28 -7.46
N TYR A 733 -6.58 -12.03 -7.48
CA TYR A 733 -7.34 -12.36 -6.28
C TYR A 733 -6.82 -13.59 -5.51
N MET A 734 -5.73 -14.27 -5.96
CA MET A 734 -5.26 -15.54 -5.41
C MET A 734 -3.73 -15.60 -5.24
N THR A 735 -3.10 -14.51 -4.78
CA THR A 735 -1.64 -14.34 -4.79
C THR A 735 -0.91 -14.97 -3.59
N ASP A 736 -1.62 -15.20 -2.49
CA ASP A 736 -1.05 -15.63 -1.21
C ASP A 736 -2.03 -16.51 -0.41
N ALA A 737 -1.57 -17.08 0.70
CA ALA A 737 -2.37 -18.00 1.52
C ALA A 737 -3.65 -17.37 2.11
N ILE A 738 -3.62 -16.07 2.44
CA ILE A 738 -4.80 -15.35 2.97
C ILE A 738 -5.85 -15.20 1.87
N THR A 739 -5.43 -14.75 0.71
CA THR A 739 -6.32 -14.52 -0.44
C THR A 739 -6.89 -15.83 -0.99
N ARG A 740 -6.11 -16.92 -1.01
CA ARG A 740 -6.59 -18.26 -1.40
C ARG A 740 -7.58 -18.85 -0.39
N ALA A 741 -7.46 -18.54 0.90
CA ALA A 741 -8.43 -18.93 1.92
C ALA A 741 -9.72 -18.11 1.88
N SER A 742 -9.73 -16.96 1.20
CA SER A 742 -10.87 -16.05 1.13
C SER A 742 -11.95 -16.52 0.15
N ALA A 743 -13.17 -16.75 0.65
CA ALA A 743 -14.30 -17.04 -0.22
C ALA A 743 -14.73 -15.83 -1.06
N THR A 744 -14.50 -14.62 -0.56
CA THR A 744 -14.77 -13.39 -1.31
C THR A 744 -13.83 -13.28 -2.51
N MET A 745 -12.54 -13.52 -2.30
CA MET A 745 -11.54 -13.51 -3.39
C MET A 745 -11.82 -14.61 -4.42
N ALA A 746 -12.23 -15.80 -3.97
CA ALA A 746 -12.63 -16.89 -4.87
C ALA A 746 -13.83 -16.50 -5.77
N ARG A 747 -14.82 -15.79 -5.23
CA ARG A 747 -15.95 -15.27 -6.02
C ARG A 747 -15.49 -14.21 -7.02
N CYS A 748 -14.58 -13.32 -6.64
CA CYS A 748 -14.00 -12.31 -7.55
C CYS A 748 -13.24 -12.97 -8.70
N SER A 749 -12.41 -13.96 -8.40
CA SER A 749 -11.69 -14.75 -9.40
C SER A 749 -12.66 -15.42 -10.38
N LYS A 750 -13.70 -16.08 -9.87
CA LYS A 750 -14.76 -16.68 -10.70
C LYS A 750 -15.47 -15.62 -11.55
N ALA A 751 -15.89 -14.52 -10.96
CA ALA A 751 -16.60 -13.45 -11.65
C ALA A 751 -15.76 -12.84 -12.79
N LYS A 752 -14.45 -12.64 -12.55
CA LYS A 752 -13.51 -12.15 -13.58
C LYS A 752 -13.37 -13.16 -14.73
N ALA A 753 -13.29 -14.46 -14.43
CA ALA A 753 -13.15 -15.51 -15.44
C ALA A 753 -14.44 -15.73 -16.27
N THR A 754 -15.61 -15.60 -15.66
CA THR A 754 -16.91 -15.89 -16.31
C THR A 754 -17.63 -14.67 -16.86
N GLY A 755 -17.21 -13.45 -16.47
CA GLY A 755 -17.94 -12.21 -16.76
C GLY A 755 -19.31 -12.14 -16.08
N SER A 756 -19.57 -12.99 -15.07
CA SER A 756 -20.86 -13.10 -14.35
C SER A 756 -20.62 -13.11 -12.85
N ALA A 757 -21.52 -12.48 -12.10
CA ALA A 757 -21.49 -12.47 -10.63
C ALA A 757 -21.91 -13.82 -9.99
N PHE A 758 -22.42 -14.76 -10.76
CA PHE A 758 -23.02 -16.03 -10.30
C PHE A 758 -22.28 -17.26 -10.82
#